data_6969f5e9b8df01fe56e77d9ae65e0006
#
_entry.id   6969f5e9b8df01fe56e77d9ae65e0006
#
_cell.length_a   1.000
_cell.length_b   1.000
_cell.length_c   1.000
_cell.angle_alpha   90.00
_cell.angle_beta   90.00
_cell.angle_gamma   90.00
#
_symmetry.space_group_name_H-M   'P 1'
#
loop_
_entity.id
_entity.type
_entity.pdbx_description
1 polymer ?
#
loop_
_entity_poly.entity_id
_entity_poly.type
_entity_poly.pdbx_seq_one_letter_code
_entity_poly.pdbx_strand_id
1 'polypeptide(L)'
;MSSFSMSLFFLLLLLSFQSSSSSLFSLNKGSSLSVENYLEDVIVSQNQMFCAGFFQVGENAFSFAIWFNDSHTPNNTVVWMANRDQPVNGRLSKLSILSNGNMVLVDAGQIRTWSSNTASDVPVKLHLQDDGNLVLLIDPQGTILWQSFEYPCDTLLPGQPLTRYKQLVSSRSQTNHSSGFFKMLFDDDNVLRLVYDGSDVSSTYWPHPWQKSWEAGRFNYNSSRVAVLDSLGIFNSSDNYGFSTDDYGTLMPRRLTLDPDGNVRVYSRNEALKKWYVSWQFILDTCTIHGVCGVNSSCNYDPKGGRRCSCLPGYKVKNGSDWSYGCEPMFDLTCNGNASTFLEMQGFEFYGYDSNFIENSTHMNCVNLCLQDCNCKGFQYRYDRKYSTCYTKRQLLNGRRSQSFEGAIYLRLPITNNFSNEESVTLYDHVCSVKLQKDYVRKPENRLVRFFLWLAAAVGALEVIFFFMISGFLIWNRQKSSADQQGYHLAAVGFRKYSYSELKKATKGFSQEIGRGAGGVVYEAILSDQRHAAIKRLYDAKQGEGEFLAEVSIIGRLNHMNLIEMWGYCAEGKHRLLVYEYMENSSLAQNLSSNTLDWSKRYSIALGTARVLAYLHEECLEWILHCDIKPQNILLDASYQPK
;
A
#
# COMPACT_ATOMS: atom_id res chain seq x y z
N MET A 1 25.22 -29.13 -53.97
CA MET A 1 25.88 -27.99 -53.32
C MET A 1 25.02 -26.74 -53.23
N SER A 2 23.72 -26.78 -53.49
CA SER A 2 22.85 -25.56 -53.47
C SER A 2 21.98 -25.40 -52.20
N SER A 3 21.76 -26.47 -51.44
CA SER A 3 20.93 -26.42 -50.23
C SER A 3 21.66 -25.89 -48.98
N PHE A 4 22.98 -26.10 -48.89
CA PHE A 4 23.79 -25.64 -47.76
C PHE A 4 24.08 -24.12 -47.79
N SER A 5 24.15 -23.55 -49.00
CA SER A 5 24.37 -22.09 -49.17
C SER A 5 23.15 -21.27 -48.82
N MET A 6 21.93 -21.77 -49.07
CA MET A 6 20.69 -21.09 -48.74
C MET A 6 20.41 -21.09 -47.22
N SER A 7 20.71 -22.20 -46.52
CA SER A 7 20.58 -22.28 -45.05
C SER A 7 21.56 -21.34 -44.32
N LEU A 8 22.79 -21.18 -44.85
CA LEU A 8 23.79 -20.27 -44.27
C LEU A 8 23.40 -18.81 -44.49
N PHE A 9 22.76 -18.48 -45.62
CA PHE A 9 22.25 -17.13 -45.90
C PHE A 9 21.06 -16.75 -45.02
N PHE A 10 20.14 -17.72 -44.73
CA PHE A 10 19.05 -17.51 -43.77
C PHE A 10 19.55 -17.40 -42.32
N LEU A 11 20.60 -18.15 -41.96
CA LEU A 11 21.22 -18.05 -40.63
C LEU A 11 21.95 -16.71 -40.44
N LEU A 12 22.61 -16.21 -41.50
CA LEU A 12 23.24 -14.87 -41.50
C LEU A 12 22.23 -13.73 -41.51
N LEU A 13 21.07 -13.90 -42.14
CA LEU A 13 19.95 -12.94 -42.05
C LEU A 13 19.28 -12.92 -40.68
N LEU A 14 19.21 -14.05 -39.97
CA LEU A 14 18.69 -14.12 -38.59
C LEU A 14 19.68 -13.55 -37.56
N LEU A 15 20.99 -13.52 -37.88
CA LEU A 15 22.00 -12.91 -37.02
C LEU A 15 22.12 -11.38 -37.22
N SER A 16 21.52 -10.80 -38.27
CA SER A 16 21.54 -9.35 -38.51
C SER A 16 20.38 -8.58 -37.90
N PHE A 17 19.41 -9.24 -37.24
CA PHE A 17 18.39 -8.61 -36.41
C PHE A 17 18.72 -8.70 -34.91
N GLN A 18 19.95 -8.47 -34.50
CA GLN A 18 20.18 -7.89 -33.21
C GLN A 18 19.79 -6.40 -33.35
N SER A 19 18.56 -6.07 -33.01
CA SER A 19 18.19 -4.70 -32.72
C SER A 19 19.04 -4.28 -31.51
N SER A 20 20.14 -3.60 -31.82
CA SER A 20 20.90 -2.84 -30.85
C SER A 20 19.93 -1.79 -30.30
N SER A 21 19.28 -2.05 -29.19
CA SER A 21 18.61 -1.03 -28.42
C SER A 21 19.68 -0.07 -27.91
N SER A 22 19.98 0.95 -28.70
CA SER A 22 20.85 2.04 -28.25
C SER A 22 20.10 2.77 -27.15
N SER A 23 20.53 2.55 -25.90
CA SER A 23 20.03 3.33 -24.78
C SER A 23 20.18 4.82 -25.06
N LEU A 24 19.08 5.57 -24.99
CA LEU A 24 19.06 7.01 -25.23
C LEU A 24 19.63 7.70 -23.99
N PHE A 25 20.78 8.37 -24.10
CA PHE A 25 21.39 9.10 -22.99
C PHE A 25 20.92 10.55 -22.88
N SER A 26 20.27 11.08 -23.90
CA SER A 26 19.79 12.46 -23.91
C SER A 26 18.79 12.71 -25.03
N LEU A 27 17.94 13.73 -24.85
CA LEU A 27 16.99 14.19 -25.83
C LEU A 27 17.34 15.62 -26.26
N ASN A 28 17.48 15.87 -27.56
CA ASN A 28 17.86 17.17 -28.10
C ASN A 28 16.64 18.03 -28.48
N LYS A 29 16.85 19.32 -28.65
CA LYS A 29 15.86 20.27 -29.16
C LYS A 29 15.24 19.76 -30.47
N GLY A 30 13.89 19.77 -30.54
CA GLY A 30 13.12 19.27 -31.67
C GLY A 30 12.83 17.77 -31.66
N SER A 31 13.36 17.02 -30.67
CA SER A 31 13.08 15.60 -30.49
C SER A 31 11.95 15.36 -29.49
N SER A 32 11.37 14.15 -29.51
CA SER A 32 10.30 13.75 -28.61
C SER A 32 10.42 12.30 -28.18
N LEU A 33 9.89 12.00 -27.00
CA LEU A 33 9.58 10.64 -26.51
C LEU A 33 8.08 10.40 -26.66
N SER A 34 7.65 9.20 -27.01
CA SER A 34 6.24 8.89 -27.26
C SER A 34 5.73 7.78 -26.35
N VAL A 35 4.43 7.82 -26.03
CA VAL A 35 3.76 6.71 -25.33
C VAL A 35 3.70 5.47 -26.22
N GLU A 36 3.66 5.62 -27.54
CA GLU A 36 3.64 4.48 -28.47
C GLU A 36 4.84 3.55 -28.28
N ASN A 37 6.02 4.15 -28.02
CA ASN A 37 7.29 3.42 -27.82
C ASN A 37 7.77 3.50 -26.36
N TYR A 38 6.87 3.57 -25.38
CA TYR A 38 7.20 3.84 -23.98
C TYR A 38 8.19 2.86 -23.35
N LEU A 39 8.33 1.65 -23.89
CA LEU A 39 9.31 0.65 -23.42
C LEU A 39 10.72 0.91 -24.00
N GLU A 40 10.83 1.59 -25.13
CA GLU A 40 12.09 1.84 -25.85
C GLU A 40 12.55 3.30 -25.73
N ASP A 41 11.59 4.25 -25.73
CA ASP A 41 11.82 5.69 -25.61
C ASP A 41 12.14 6.09 -24.15
N VAL A 42 13.28 5.59 -23.63
CA VAL A 42 13.72 5.80 -22.26
C VAL A 42 15.10 6.44 -22.23
N ILE A 43 15.25 7.55 -21.52
CA ILE A 43 16.55 8.18 -21.22
C ILE A 43 17.16 7.45 -20.02
N VAL A 44 18.40 6.99 -20.15
CA VAL A 44 19.12 6.25 -19.10
C VAL A 44 20.27 7.09 -18.59
N SER A 45 20.51 7.13 -17.26
CA SER A 45 21.70 7.77 -16.68
C SER A 45 22.99 7.05 -17.10
N GLN A 46 24.12 7.73 -17.07
CA GLN A 46 25.40 7.17 -17.54
C GLN A 46 25.81 5.93 -16.73
N ASN A 47 25.57 5.93 -15.42
CA ASN A 47 25.80 4.80 -14.52
C ASN A 47 24.70 3.73 -14.59
N GLN A 48 23.70 3.88 -15.45
CA GLN A 48 22.55 2.98 -15.64
C GLN A 48 21.66 2.77 -14.38
N MET A 49 21.75 3.66 -13.39
CA MET A 49 20.99 3.53 -12.16
C MET A 49 19.56 4.07 -12.29
N PHE A 50 19.34 5.08 -13.13
CA PHE A 50 18.06 5.74 -13.31
C PHE A 50 17.59 5.69 -14.76
N CYS A 51 16.28 5.65 -14.92
CA CYS A 51 15.58 5.79 -16.19
C CYS A 51 14.57 6.93 -16.13
N ALA A 52 14.38 7.64 -17.25
CA ALA A 52 13.34 8.66 -17.42
C ALA A 52 12.56 8.40 -18.71
N GLY A 53 11.23 8.35 -18.64
CA GLY A 53 10.37 8.03 -19.76
C GLY A 53 8.90 8.01 -19.37
N PHE A 54 8.06 7.44 -20.21
CA PHE A 54 6.66 7.22 -19.90
C PHE A 54 6.48 5.99 -19.01
N PHE A 55 5.87 6.21 -17.84
CA PHE A 55 5.52 5.17 -16.88
C PHE A 55 4.01 4.94 -16.92
N GLN A 56 3.60 3.69 -17.08
CA GLN A 56 2.19 3.32 -17.12
C GLN A 56 1.60 3.36 -15.71
N VAL A 57 0.60 4.21 -15.49
CA VAL A 57 -0.12 4.39 -14.22
C VAL A 57 -1.55 3.86 -14.26
N GLY A 58 -2.00 3.38 -15.41
CA GLY A 58 -3.32 2.79 -15.65
C GLY A 58 -3.37 2.11 -17.02
N GLU A 59 -4.50 1.52 -17.38
CA GLU A 59 -4.64 0.74 -18.61
C GLU A 59 -4.28 1.55 -19.88
N ASN A 60 -4.71 2.81 -19.94
CA ASN A 60 -4.38 3.75 -21.03
C ASN A 60 -3.97 5.11 -20.44
N ALA A 61 -3.27 5.10 -19.32
CA ALA A 61 -2.85 6.29 -18.60
C ALA A 61 -1.35 6.23 -18.33
N PHE A 62 -0.63 7.32 -18.69
CA PHE A 62 0.81 7.39 -18.61
C PHE A 62 1.26 8.71 -17.97
N SER A 63 2.29 8.63 -17.13
CA SER A 63 2.97 9.80 -16.59
C SER A 63 4.42 9.80 -17.02
N PHE A 64 4.97 10.97 -17.33
CA PHE A 64 6.40 11.08 -17.56
C PHE A 64 7.12 11.07 -16.21
N ALA A 65 7.99 10.09 -15.99
CA ALA A 65 8.53 9.75 -14.69
C ALA A 65 10.04 9.47 -14.71
N ILE A 66 10.63 9.48 -13.52
CA ILE A 66 11.99 8.99 -13.25
C ILE A 66 11.86 7.83 -12.26
N TRP A 67 12.56 6.72 -12.52
CA TRP A 67 12.57 5.54 -11.66
C TRP A 67 13.95 4.91 -11.59
N PHE A 68 14.19 4.10 -10.56
CA PHE A 68 15.38 3.26 -10.50
C PHE A 68 15.32 2.15 -11.55
N ASN A 69 16.40 1.97 -12.28
CA ASN A 69 16.53 0.94 -13.33
C ASN A 69 16.69 -0.46 -12.70
N ASP A 70 15.57 -1.04 -12.29
CA ASP A 70 15.51 -2.34 -11.65
C ASP A 70 15.02 -3.39 -12.64
N SER A 71 15.94 -3.91 -13.49
CA SER A 71 15.64 -4.91 -14.51
C SER A 71 15.07 -6.25 -13.97
N HIS A 72 14.97 -6.43 -12.66
CA HIS A 72 14.56 -7.68 -12.01
C HIS A 72 13.28 -7.58 -11.17
N THR A 73 12.66 -6.41 -11.07
CA THR A 73 11.40 -6.25 -10.33
C THR A 73 10.28 -5.82 -11.28
N PRO A 74 9.09 -6.44 -11.23
CA PRO A 74 7.96 -6.03 -12.05
C PRO A 74 7.46 -4.60 -11.71
N ASN A 75 7.85 -4.07 -10.56
CA ASN A 75 7.47 -2.75 -10.09
C ASN A 75 8.71 -1.87 -9.94
N ASN A 76 9.00 -1.05 -10.95
CA ASN A 76 10.05 -0.05 -10.89
C ASN A 76 9.76 0.96 -9.77
N THR A 77 10.79 1.31 -8.99
CA THR A 77 10.68 2.31 -7.92
C THR A 77 10.71 3.71 -8.52
N VAL A 78 9.54 4.33 -8.65
CA VAL A 78 9.41 5.71 -9.14
C VAL A 78 9.86 6.68 -8.07
N VAL A 79 10.59 7.73 -8.47
CA VAL A 79 11.10 8.79 -7.57
C VAL A 79 10.60 10.18 -7.95
N TRP A 80 10.11 10.37 -9.17
CA TRP A 80 9.57 11.63 -9.63
C TRP A 80 8.60 11.45 -10.80
N MET A 81 7.59 12.31 -10.91
CA MET A 81 6.63 12.37 -12.02
C MET A 81 6.31 13.83 -12.37
N ALA A 82 6.30 14.16 -13.67
CA ALA A 82 5.92 15.48 -14.14
C ALA A 82 4.43 15.77 -14.00
N ASN A 83 3.58 14.78 -14.26
CA ASN A 83 2.13 14.90 -14.41
C ASN A 83 1.37 13.85 -13.60
N ARG A 84 1.78 13.64 -12.33
CA ARG A 84 1.20 12.61 -11.46
C ARG A 84 -0.32 12.73 -11.26
N ASP A 85 -0.86 13.96 -11.28
CA ASP A 85 -2.29 14.25 -11.07
C ASP A 85 -3.10 14.34 -12.37
N GLN A 86 -2.42 14.40 -13.51
CA GLN A 86 -3.02 14.50 -14.84
C GLN A 86 -2.29 13.59 -15.83
N PRO A 87 -2.42 12.26 -15.70
CA PRO A 87 -1.83 11.32 -16.66
C PRO A 87 -2.31 11.61 -18.09
N VAL A 88 -1.43 11.40 -19.07
CA VAL A 88 -1.81 11.49 -20.49
C VAL A 88 -2.39 10.18 -20.95
N ASN A 89 -3.32 10.26 -21.91
CA ASN A 89 -4.01 9.11 -22.49
C ASN A 89 -3.72 8.99 -23.98
N GLY A 90 -3.64 7.75 -24.44
CA GLY A 90 -3.48 7.42 -25.87
C GLY A 90 -2.03 7.39 -26.35
N ARG A 91 -1.79 6.52 -27.33
CA ARG A 91 -0.43 6.23 -27.87
C ARG A 91 0.25 7.44 -28.53
N LEU A 92 -0.52 8.41 -29.03
CA LEU A 92 0.02 9.62 -29.66
C LEU A 92 0.48 10.67 -28.65
N SER A 93 0.32 10.44 -27.36
CA SER A 93 0.83 11.32 -26.31
C SER A 93 2.36 11.36 -26.34
N LYS A 94 2.95 12.53 -26.14
CA LYS A 94 4.40 12.71 -26.27
C LYS A 94 4.95 13.82 -25.39
N LEU A 95 6.18 13.64 -24.95
CA LEU A 95 7.03 14.70 -24.39
C LEU A 95 7.92 15.22 -25.51
N SER A 96 7.93 16.53 -25.73
CA SER A 96 8.71 17.16 -26.81
C SER A 96 9.50 18.36 -26.28
N ILE A 97 10.71 18.58 -26.80
CA ILE A 97 11.46 19.83 -26.62
C ILE A 97 11.17 20.68 -27.84
N LEU A 98 10.38 21.74 -27.66
CA LEU A 98 9.97 22.62 -28.73
C LEU A 98 11.14 23.48 -29.29
N SER A 99 10.93 24.12 -30.44
CA SER A 99 11.92 25.00 -31.06
C SER A 99 12.32 26.20 -30.19
N ASN A 100 11.45 26.64 -29.27
CA ASN A 100 11.74 27.71 -28.32
C ASN A 100 12.42 27.21 -27.03
N GLY A 101 12.87 25.95 -26.96
CA GLY A 101 13.52 25.38 -25.78
C GLY A 101 12.60 24.97 -24.64
N ASN A 102 11.28 25.05 -24.83
CA ASN A 102 10.31 24.61 -23.83
C ASN A 102 10.09 23.10 -23.93
N MET A 103 10.15 22.41 -22.81
CA MET A 103 9.77 21.00 -22.70
C MET A 103 8.27 20.91 -22.39
N VAL A 104 7.51 20.21 -23.24
CA VAL A 104 6.05 20.16 -23.17
C VAL A 104 5.56 18.72 -23.27
N LEU A 105 4.64 18.36 -22.39
CA LEU A 105 3.92 17.10 -22.41
C LEU A 105 2.50 17.33 -22.95
N VAL A 106 2.14 16.63 -24.01
CA VAL A 106 0.82 16.69 -24.64
C VAL A 106 0.20 15.30 -24.72
N ASP A 107 -1.12 15.24 -24.56
CA ASP A 107 -1.87 14.00 -24.73
C ASP A 107 -2.19 13.73 -26.22
N ALA A 108 -2.83 12.61 -26.51
CA ALA A 108 -3.24 12.26 -27.87
C ALA A 108 -4.22 13.25 -28.49
N GLY A 109 -5.00 13.99 -27.67
CA GLY A 109 -5.91 15.07 -28.09
C GLY A 109 -5.23 16.41 -28.29
N GLN A 110 -3.88 16.47 -28.23
CA GLN A 110 -3.06 17.68 -28.32
C GLN A 110 -3.29 18.68 -27.16
N ILE A 111 -3.84 18.21 -26.04
CA ILE A 111 -4.00 19.02 -24.83
C ILE A 111 -2.65 19.00 -24.07
N ARG A 112 -2.15 20.19 -23.75
CA ARG A 112 -0.93 20.33 -22.94
C ARG A 112 -1.26 20.06 -21.48
N THR A 113 -0.68 18.99 -20.94
CA THR A 113 -0.88 18.59 -19.54
C THR A 113 0.22 19.11 -18.62
N TRP A 114 1.44 19.28 -19.15
CA TRP A 114 2.58 19.77 -18.37
C TRP A 114 3.60 20.52 -19.25
N SER A 115 4.40 21.39 -18.62
CA SER A 115 5.45 22.16 -19.30
C SER A 115 6.53 22.59 -18.31
N SER A 116 7.79 22.61 -18.75
CA SER A 116 8.92 23.18 -17.98
C SER A 116 8.87 24.70 -17.88
N ASN A 117 8.08 25.38 -18.73
CA ASN A 117 8.00 26.84 -18.85
C ASN A 117 9.36 27.53 -19.07
N THR A 118 10.25 26.88 -19.83
CA THR A 118 11.55 27.37 -20.20
C THR A 118 11.50 28.05 -21.56
N ALA A 119 12.48 28.95 -21.83
CA ALA A 119 12.69 29.52 -23.14
C ALA A 119 14.19 29.59 -23.42
N SER A 120 14.59 29.26 -24.67
CA SER A 120 15.98 29.34 -25.11
C SER A 120 16.05 29.43 -26.63
N ASP A 121 16.73 30.44 -27.12
CA ASP A 121 17.04 30.62 -28.56
C ASP A 121 18.21 29.72 -28.99
N VAL A 122 19.03 29.28 -28.04
CA VAL A 122 20.17 28.38 -28.28
C VAL A 122 19.78 26.91 -28.15
N PRO A 123 20.59 25.98 -28.67
CA PRO A 123 20.33 24.54 -28.50
C PRO A 123 20.23 24.14 -27.04
N VAL A 124 19.26 23.30 -26.73
CA VAL A 124 19.06 22.70 -25.39
C VAL A 124 19.02 21.18 -25.47
N LYS A 125 19.42 20.55 -24.39
CA LYS A 125 19.54 19.12 -24.27
C LYS A 125 18.95 18.64 -22.93
N LEU A 126 18.06 17.66 -22.96
CA LEU A 126 17.56 16.98 -21.77
C LEU A 126 18.48 15.80 -21.45
N HIS A 127 18.96 15.72 -20.22
CA HIS A 127 19.89 14.72 -19.75
C HIS A 127 19.54 14.23 -18.35
N LEU A 128 19.63 12.92 -18.11
CA LEU A 128 19.43 12.31 -16.78
C LEU A 128 20.80 12.09 -16.13
N GLN A 129 21.05 12.77 -15.03
CA GLN A 129 22.30 12.68 -14.28
C GLN A 129 22.35 11.37 -13.44
N ASP A 130 23.55 11.01 -13.01
CA ASP A 130 23.81 9.79 -12.24
C ASP A 130 23.24 9.81 -10.81
N ASP A 131 22.87 11.00 -10.31
CA ASP A 131 22.17 11.20 -9.03
C ASP A 131 20.63 11.12 -9.15
N GLY A 132 20.12 10.94 -10.38
CA GLY A 132 18.68 10.88 -10.67
C GLY A 132 18.04 12.23 -10.99
N ASN A 133 18.83 13.31 -11.07
CA ASN A 133 18.34 14.62 -11.48
C ASN A 133 18.19 14.68 -13.01
N LEU A 134 16.97 14.91 -13.49
CA LEU A 134 16.72 15.18 -14.90
C LEU A 134 16.88 16.66 -15.17
N VAL A 135 17.81 17.03 -16.03
CA VAL A 135 18.21 18.43 -16.29
C VAL A 135 18.00 18.80 -17.74
N LEU A 136 17.45 19.99 -17.99
CA LEU A 136 17.42 20.64 -19.29
C LEU A 136 18.54 21.67 -19.34
N LEU A 137 19.55 21.44 -20.19
CA LEU A 137 20.78 22.21 -20.27
C LEU A 137 20.85 23.02 -21.57
N ILE A 138 21.53 24.15 -21.53
CA ILE A 138 22.04 24.85 -22.73
C ILE A 138 23.29 24.10 -23.22
N ASP A 139 23.24 23.60 -24.45
CA ASP A 139 24.34 22.87 -25.08
C ASP A 139 25.15 23.80 -26.01
N PRO A 140 26.51 23.89 -25.89
CA PRO A 140 27.40 23.09 -25.04
C PRO A 140 27.75 23.72 -23.68
N GLN A 141 27.17 24.88 -23.31
CA GLN A 141 27.57 25.66 -22.14
C GLN A 141 27.32 24.93 -20.78
N GLY A 142 26.38 23.95 -20.74
CA GLY A 142 26.05 23.21 -19.54
C GLY A 142 25.20 23.96 -18.50
N THR A 143 24.73 25.18 -18.83
CA THR A 143 23.87 25.97 -17.94
C THR A 143 22.50 25.29 -17.80
N ILE A 144 22.08 25.05 -16.56
CA ILE A 144 20.78 24.40 -16.25
C ILE A 144 19.67 25.44 -16.40
N LEU A 145 18.69 25.15 -17.27
CA LEU A 145 17.47 25.93 -17.45
C LEU A 145 16.33 25.42 -16.58
N TRP A 146 16.29 24.12 -16.36
CA TRP A 146 15.28 23.43 -15.56
C TRP A 146 15.85 22.12 -15.02
N GLN A 147 15.40 21.71 -13.85
CA GLN A 147 15.79 20.44 -13.25
C GLN A 147 14.67 19.84 -12.39
N SER A 148 14.54 18.50 -12.40
CA SER A 148 13.54 17.78 -11.62
C SER A 148 13.70 17.95 -10.11
N PHE A 149 14.92 18.16 -9.62
CA PHE A 149 15.21 18.37 -8.20
C PHE A 149 14.58 19.64 -7.62
N GLU A 150 14.18 20.60 -8.48
CA GLU A 150 13.43 21.79 -8.04
C GLU A 150 11.93 21.49 -7.78
N TYR A 151 11.41 20.37 -8.26
CA TYR A 151 9.99 20.01 -8.22
C TYR A 151 9.78 18.61 -7.62
N PRO A 152 10.19 18.35 -6.36
CA PRO A 152 10.05 17.03 -5.77
C PRO A 152 8.58 16.60 -5.69
N CYS A 153 8.32 15.29 -5.80
CA CYS A 153 7.00 14.69 -5.58
C CYS A 153 6.86 14.23 -4.13
N ASP A 154 6.98 12.94 -3.89
CA ASP A 154 6.95 12.32 -2.57
C ASP A 154 8.33 11.86 -2.09
N THR A 155 9.33 11.94 -2.94
CA THR A 155 10.66 11.36 -2.70
C THR A 155 11.76 12.40 -2.88
N LEU A 156 12.78 12.34 -2.01
CA LEU A 156 14.06 13.01 -2.17
C LEU A 156 15.16 11.98 -2.39
N LEU A 157 16.00 12.26 -3.37
CA LEU A 157 17.25 11.53 -3.62
C LEU A 157 18.42 12.12 -2.81
N PRO A 158 19.49 11.36 -2.55
CA PRO A 158 20.66 11.88 -1.86
C PRO A 158 21.24 13.13 -2.55
N GLY A 159 21.50 14.16 -1.74
CA GLY A 159 21.99 15.46 -2.25
C GLY A 159 20.89 16.40 -2.76
N GLN A 160 19.66 15.94 -2.94
CA GLN A 160 18.53 16.79 -3.31
C GLN A 160 18.05 17.62 -2.11
N PRO A 161 18.11 18.96 -2.15
CA PRO A 161 17.69 19.78 -1.01
C PRO A 161 16.18 20.02 -1.02
N LEU A 162 15.54 19.79 0.13
CA LEU A 162 14.23 20.34 0.42
C LEU A 162 14.42 21.77 0.95
N THR A 163 13.85 22.76 0.27
CA THR A 163 14.01 24.17 0.60
C THR A 163 12.67 24.82 0.96
N ARG A 164 12.69 26.10 1.38
CA ARG A 164 11.49 26.85 1.78
C ARG A 164 10.36 26.89 0.73
N TYR A 165 10.69 26.71 -0.54
CA TYR A 165 9.73 26.81 -1.64
C TYR A 165 9.32 25.44 -2.20
N LYS A 166 9.83 24.38 -1.60
CA LYS A 166 9.58 22.99 -1.99
C LYS A 166 8.86 22.25 -0.89
N GLN A 167 8.04 21.31 -1.29
CA GLN A 167 7.38 20.38 -0.36
C GLN A 167 7.36 18.98 -0.96
N LEU A 168 7.42 17.97 -0.12
CA LEU A 168 6.99 16.64 -0.53
C LEU A 168 5.50 16.52 -0.33
N VAL A 169 4.84 15.86 -1.27
CA VAL A 169 3.43 15.49 -1.18
C VAL A 169 3.33 13.98 -1.39
N SER A 170 2.78 13.25 -0.44
CA SER A 170 2.67 11.79 -0.53
C SER A 170 1.93 11.35 -1.78
N SER A 171 2.14 10.13 -2.22
CA SER A 171 1.24 9.46 -3.15
C SER A 171 -0.09 9.15 -2.46
N ARG A 172 -1.16 8.94 -3.22
CA ARG A 172 -2.50 8.58 -2.70
C ARG A 172 -2.51 7.18 -2.09
N SER A 173 -1.85 6.24 -2.76
CA SER A 173 -1.61 4.88 -2.28
C SER A 173 -0.30 4.33 -2.87
N GLN A 174 0.06 3.12 -2.55
CA GLN A 174 1.24 2.47 -3.13
C GLN A 174 1.13 2.23 -4.64
N THR A 175 -0.09 2.11 -5.16
CA THR A 175 -0.38 1.88 -6.59
C THR A 175 -0.93 3.11 -7.30
N ASN A 176 -1.40 4.11 -6.55
CA ASN A 176 -1.90 5.36 -7.10
C ASN A 176 -0.95 6.52 -6.77
N HIS A 177 -0.18 6.95 -7.77
CA HIS A 177 0.83 8.00 -7.63
C HIS A 177 0.28 9.43 -7.62
N SER A 178 -1.05 9.64 -7.77
CA SER A 178 -1.65 10.98 -7.64
C SER A 178 -1.40 11.56 -6.24
N SER A 179 -1.50 12.87 -6.11
CA SER A 179 -1.23 13.59 -4.85
C SER A 179 -2.14 13.12 -3.72
N GLY A 180 -1.52 12.69 -2.62
CA GLY A 180 -2.16 12.32 -1.38
C GLY A 180 -2.38 13.50 -0.44
N PHE A 181 -2.61 13.19 0.83
CA PHE A 181 -2.97 14.20 1.82
C PHE A 181 -1.83 14.63 2.74
N PHE A 182 -0.69 13.99 2.67
CA PHE A 182 0.42 14.27 3.58
C PHE A 182 1.46 15.12 2.90
N LYS A 183 2.01 16.09 3.65
CA LYS A 183 3.04 17.01 3.16
C LYS A 183 4.22 17.07 4.13
N MET A 184 5.42 17.23 3.59
CA MET A 184 6.63 17.58 4.35
C MET A 184 7.17 18.89 3.81
N LEU A 185 7.25 19.90 4.65
CA LEU A 185 7.64 21.25 4.26
C LEU A 185 8.24 22.03 5.45
N PHE A 186 8.94 23.11 5.14
CA PHE A 186 9.29 24.11 6.14
C PHE A 186 8.14 25.09 6.32
N ASP A 187 7.69 25.23 7.56
CA ASP A 187 6.66 26.20 7.97
C ASP A 187 7.24 27.64 8.04
N ASP A 188 6.38 28.61 8.24
CA ASP A 188 6.78 30.03 8.34
C ASP A 188 7.68 30.34 9.53
N ASP A 189 7.65 29.50 10.57
CA ASP A 189 8.55 29.58 11.72
C ASP A 189 9.92 28.90 11.49
N ASN A 190 10.29 28.56 10.25
CA ASN A 190 11.53 27.90 9.87
C ASN A 190 11.70 26.45 10.35
N VAL A 191 10.65 25.80 10.86
CA VAL A 191 10.68 24.43 11.34
C VAL A 191 10.18 23.47 10.27
N LEU A 192 10.90 22.38 10.06
CA LEU A 192 10.49 21.30 9.18
C LEU A 192 9.32 20.52 9.82
N ARG A 193 8.21 20.39 9.11
CA ARG A 193 6.96 19.80 9.61
C ARG A 193 6.43 18.71 8.70
N LEU A 194 5.70 17.78 9.31
CA LEU A 194 4.79 16.88 8.61
C LEU A 194 3.35 17.35 8.87
N VAL A 195 2.60 17.50 7.79
CA VAL A 195 1.25 18.07 7.80
C VAL A 195 0.30 17.10 7.09
N TYR A 196 -0.83 16.81 7.71
CA TYR A 196 -1.99 16.26 7.05
C TYR A 196 -2.81 17.42 6.46
N ASP A 197 -3.06 17.36 5.16
CA ASP A 197 -3.80 18.40 4.43
C ASP A 197 -4.95 17.72 3.66
N GLY A 198 -6.02 17.43 4.40
CA GLY A 198 -7.24 16.83 3.87
C GLY A 198 -8.15 17.85 3.17
N SER A 199 -9.31 17.40 2.66
CA SER A 199 -10.26 18.24 1.92
C SER A 199 -10.84 19.41 2.76
N ASP A 200 -11.04 19.18 4.05
CA ASP A 200 -11.73 20.11 4.93
C ASP A 200 -10.84 20.67 6.04
N VAL A 201 -9.68 20.05 6.26
CA VAL A 201 -8.86 20.32 7.45
C VAL A 201 -7.39 20.11 7.14
N SER A 202 -6.54 20.99 7.71
CA SER A 202 -5.09 20.84 7.72
C SER A 202 -4.58 20.77 9.15
N SER A 203 -3.62 19.90 9.43
CA SER A 203 -3.15 19.64 10.78
C SER A 203 -1.70 19.15 10.81
N THR A 204 -0.83 19.85 11.52
CA THR A 204 0.55 19.41 11.77
C THR A 204 0.55 18.27 12.78
N TYR A 205 1.29 17.20 12.48
CA TYR A 205 1.43 16.05 13.39
C TYR A 205 2.88 15.77 13.80
N TRP A 206 3.86 16.38 13.15
CA TRP A 206 5.26 16.27 13.51
C TRP A 206 6.02 17.58 13.25
N PRO A 207 6.86 18.07 14.20
CA PRO A 207 7.03 17.58 15.58
C PRO A 207 5.71 17.47 16.31
N HIS A 208 5.68 16.76 17.45
CA HIS A 208 4.44 16.54 18.19
C HIS A 208 3.71 17.86 18.49
N PRO A 209 2.43 18.01 18.13
CA PRO A 209 1.75 19.30 18.11
C PRO A 209 1.57 19.97 19.49
N TRP A 210 1.67 19.22 20.59
CA TRP A 210 1.67 19.75 21.94
C TRP A 210 3.03 20.29 22.43
N GLN A 211 4.10 20.05 21.63
CA GLN A 211 5.44 20.51 21.96
C GLN A 211 5.75 21.81 21.22
N LYS A 212 6.30 22.79 21.94
CA LYS A 212 6.92 23.94 21.29
C LYS A 212 8.17 23.50 20.53
N SER A 213 8.53 24.24 19.50
CA SER A 213 9.67 23.87 18.63
C SER A 213 10.96 23.61 19.44
N TRP A 214 11.26 24.45 20.43
CA TRP A 214 12.44 24.30 21.29
C TRP A 214 12.35 23.08 22.23
N GLU A 215 11.17 22.67 22.68
CA GLU A 215 10.95 21.45 23.47
C GLU A 215 11.18 20.19 22.63
N ALA A 216 10.91 20.29 21.32
CA ALA A 216 11.23 19.25 20.34
C ALA A 216 12.68 19.30 19.86
N GLY A 217 13.54 20.13 20.47
CA GLY A 217 14.94 20.29 20.08
C GLY A 217 15.16 21.01 18.75
N ARG A 218 14.14 21.77 18.28
CA ARG A 218 14.17 22.46 16.99
C ARG A 218 14.47 23.94 17.17
N PHE A 219 15.25 24.51 16.25
CA PHE A 219 15.62 25.92 16.28
C PHE A 219 14.93 26.67 15.14
N ASN A 220 14.21 27.73 15.48
CA ASN A 220 13.42 28.52 14.53
C ASN A 220 14.12 29.79 14.04
N TYR A 221 15.33 30.10 14.51
CA TYR A 221 16.06 31.32 14.12
C TYR A 221 16.88 31.16 12.83
N ASN A 222 17.05 29.95 12.31
CA ASN A 222 17.77 29.73 11.05
C ASN A 222 16.80 29.79 9.86
N SER A 223 16.80 30.89 9.15
CA SER A 223 15.89 31.15 8.02
C SER A 223 16.32 30.51 6.70
N SER A 224 17.41 29.74 6.66
CA SER A 224 17.87 29.08 5.41
C SER A 224 16.86 28.05 4.89
N ARG A 225 16.14 27.38 5.80
CA ARG A 225 15.08 26.38 5.49
C ARG A 225 15.57 25.35 4.47
N VAL A 226 16.61 24.63 4.81
CA VAL A 226 17.21 23.59 3.96
C VAL A 226 17.31 22.29 4.75
N ALA A 227 16.89 21.19 4.13
CA ALA A 227 17.08 19.84 4.64
C ALA A 227 17.60 18.92 3.53
N VAL A 228 18.57 18.06 3.85
CA VAL A 228 19.24 17.19 2.87
C VAL A 228 19.53 15.83 3.50
N LEU A 229 19.26 14.77 2.75
CA LEU A 229 19.79 13.43 2.99
C LEU A 229 21.06 13.28 2.14
N ASP A 230 22.18 12.88 2.76
CA ASP A 230 23.40 12.60 2.01
C ASP A 230 23.47 11.13 1.52
N SER A 231 24.50 10.83 0.70
CA SER A 231 24.73 9.49 0.16
C SER A 231 25.18 8.48 1.21
N LEU A 232 25.64 8.92 2.36
CA LEU A 232 26.09 8.08 3.48
C LEU A 232 24.96 7.74 4.45
N GLY A 233 23.74 8.32 4.27
CA GLY A 233 22.58 8.06 5.10
C GLY A 233 22.45 9.01 6.30
N ILE A 234 23.04 10.19 6.23
CA ILE A 234 22.89 11.24 7.24
C ILE A 234 21.90 12.29 6.71
N PHE A 235 20.86 12.56 7.47
CA PHE A 235 19.90 13.63 7.21
C PHE A 235 20.18 14.80 8.15
N ASN A 236 20.27 15.99 7.59
CA ASN A 236 20.44 17.23 8.32
C ASN A 236 19.43 18.28 7.86
N SER A 237 18.87 19.01 8.82
CA SER A 237 17.94 20.10 8.59
C SER A 237 18.41 21.38 9.30
N SER A 238 18.17 22.52 8.68
CA SER A 238 18.57 23.84 9.21
C SER A 238 17.93 24.22 10.53
N ASP A 239 16.87 23.55 10.94
CA ASP A 239 16.18 23.75 12.22
C ASP A 239 16.72 22.84 13.35
N ASN A 240 17.94 22.34 13.19
CA ASN A 240 18.65 21.46 14.13
C ASN A 240 18.09 20.04 14.23
N TYR A 241 17.27 19.58 13.25
CA TYR A 241 16.86 18.20 13.19
C TYR A 241 17.81 17.39 12.32
N GLY A 242 18.24 16.25 12.83
CA GLY A 242 19.09 15.34 12.09
C GLY A 242 18.99 13.91 12.61
N PHE A 243 19.31 12.96 11.75
CA PHE A 243 19.40 11.55 12.08
C PHE A 243 20.40 10.84 11.18
N SER A 244 20.79 9.65 11.56
CA SER A 244 21.55 8.72 10.74
C SER A 244 20.74 7.44 10.55
N THR A 245 20.80 6.87 9.35
CA THR A 245 20.17 5.56 9.06
C THR A 245 20.92 4.44 9.79
N ASP A 246 20.28 3.28 9.97
CA ASP A 246 20.91 2.11 10.63
C ASP A 246 22.15 1.60 9.88
N ASP A 247 22.24 1.91 8.58
CA ASP A 247 23.31 1.53 7.66
C ASP A 247 24.20 2.71 7.24
N TYR A 248 24.21 3.80 8.03
CA TYR A 248 24.99 4.99 7.72
C TYR A 248 26.50 4.68 7.54
N GLY A 249 27.16 5.48 6.71
CA GLY A 249 28.57 5.31 6.38
C GLY A 249 28.83 4.33 5.23
N THR A 250 27.81 3.60 4.75
CA THR A 250 27.90 2.71 3.59
C THR A 250 27.38 3.41 2.34
N LEU A 251 28.14 3.39 1.25
CA LEU A 251 27.69 3.88 -0.04
C LEU A 251 26.72 2.89 -0.68
N MET A 252 25.47 3.26 -0.77
CA MET A 252 24.42 2.48 -1.45
C MET A 252 23.30 3.39 -1.94
N PRO A 253 22.49 2.96 -2.93
CA PRO A 253 21.33 3.72 -3.35
C PRO A 253 20.34 3.92 -2.21
N ARG A 254 19.92 5.16 -2.00
CA ARG A 254 18.95 5.56 -0.97
C ARG A 254 17.88 6.47 -1.55
N ARG A 255 16.76 6.54 -0.85
CA ARG A 255 15.72 7.53 -1.06
C ARG A 255 14.99 7.83 0.24
N LEU A 256 14.65 9.09 0.46
CA LEU A 256 13.73 9.50 1.53
C LEU A 256 12.36 9.68 0.91
N THR A 257 11.36 8.97 1.40
CA THR A 257 10.01 9.01 0.83
C THR A 257 8.98 9.35 1.91
N LEU A 258 8.09 10.29 1.60
CA LEU A 258 6.86 10.53 2.34
C LEU A 258 5.81 9.54 1.81
N ASP A 259 5.62 8.46 2.55
CA ASP A 259 4.74 7.37 2.16
C ASP A 259 3.25 7.75 2.21
N PRO A 260 2.36 7.00 1.55
CA PRO A 260 0.92 7.25 1.55
C PRO A 260 0.26 7.18 2.95
N ASP A 261 0.92 6.57 3.93
CA ASP A 261 0.46 6.52 5.32
C ASP A 261 0.86 7.76 6.14
N GLY A 262 1.53 8.75 5.52
CA GLY A 262 1.99 9.97 6.16
C GLY A 262 3.28 9.83 6.95
N ASN A 263 3.91 8.67 6.97
CA ASN A 263 5.23 8.50 7.58
C ASN A 263 6.34 8.81 6.58
N VAL A 264 7.42 9.37 7.04
CA VAL A 264 8.63 9.54 6.23
C VAL A 264 9.59 8.40 6.54
N ARG A 265 10.04 7.71 5.49
CA ARG A 265 10.98 6.60 5.60
C ARG A 265 12.19 6.82 4.71
N VAL A 266 13.36 6.41 5.19
CA VAL A 266 14.53 6.25 4.33
C VAL A 266 14.63 4.78 3.95
N TYR A 267 14.67 4.57 2.65
CA TYR A 267 14.85 3.27 2.05
C TYR A 267 16.27 3.15 1.54
N SER A 268 16.96 2.08 1.90
CA SER A 268 18.27 1.71 1.36
C SER A 268 18.15 0.44 0.52
N ARG A 269 18.93 0.35 -0.55
CA ARG A 269 18.86 -0.77 -1.48
C ARG A 269 20.04 -1.72 -1.26
N ASN A 270 19.72 -2.96 -0.95
CA ASN A 270 20.72 -4.02 -0.94
C ASN A 270 21.06 -4.43 -2.38
N GLU A 271 22.28 -4.11 -2.83
CA GLU A 271 22.71 -4.36 -4.20
C GLU A 271 22.83 -5.84 -4.55
N ALA A 272 23.17 -6.69 -3.59
CA ALA A 272 23.27 -8.14 -3.80
C ALA A 272 21.89 -8.79 -3.97
N LEU A 273 20.90 -8.33 -3.22
CA LEU A 273 19.53 -8.85 -3.26
C LEU A 273 18.61 -8.06 -4.20
N LYS A 274 19.05 -6.89 -4.69
CA LYS A 274 18.24 -5.93 -5.47
C LYS A 274 16.90 -5.58 -4.79
N LYS A 275 16.90 -5.48 -3.46
CA LYS A 275 15.70 -5.20 -2.65
C LYS A 275 15.87 -3.97 -1.79
N TRP A 276 14.79 -3.19 -1.70
CA TRP A 276 14.66 -2.07 -0.80
C TRP A 276 14.26 -2.55 0.59
N TYR A 277 14.84 -1.93 1.63
CA TYR A 277 14.44 -2.08 3.03
C TYR A 277 14.42 -0.73 3.72
N VAL A 278 13.63 -0.60 4.78
CA VAL A 278 13.55 0.62 5.57
C VAL A 278 14.76 0.67 6.50
N SER A 279 15.64 1.63 6.29
CA SER A 279 16.83 1.87 7.12
C SER A 279 16.58 2.95 8.18
N TRP A 280 15.51 3.70 8.07
CA TRP A 280 15.07 4.65 9.08
C TRP A 280 13.62 5.12 8.85
N GLN A 281 12.89 5.50 9.93
CA GLN A 281 11.56 6.10 9.85
C GLN A 281 11.32 7.16 10.92
N PHE A 282 10.53 8.19 10.59
CA PHE A 282 10.27 9.34 11.48
C PHE A 282 9.34 8.98 12.64
N ILE A 283 8.27 8.25 12.40
CA ILE A 283 7.21 7.99 13.37
C ILE A 283 7.09 6.49 13.61
N LEU A 284 7.31 6.07 14.85
CA LEU A 284 7.20 4.66 15.26
C LEU A 284 5.74 4.28 15.54
N ASP A 285 5.02 5.12 16.29
CA ASP A 285 3.58 4.96 16.53
C ASP A 285 2.80 5.65 15.42
N THR A 286 2.35 4.90 14.44
CA THR A 286 1.60 5.41 13.28
C THR A 286 0.24 5.99 13.64
N CYS A 287 -0.30 5.75 14.85
CA CYS A 287 -1.52 6.39 15.33
C CYS A 287 -1.33 7.86 15.76
N THR A 288 -0.08 8.34 15.81
CA THR A 288 0.20 9.77 16.02
C THR A 288 0.14 10.59 14.72
N ILE A 289 0.05 9.92 13.57
CA ILE A 289 -0.11 10.56 12.26
C ILE A 289 -1.56 11.03 12.13
N HIS A 290 -1.74 12.34 11.96
CA HIS A 290 -3.07 12.90 11.78
C HIS A 290 -3.72 12.46 10.46
N GLY A 291 -5.05 12.36 10.45
CA GLY A 291 -5.81 11.98 9.25
C GLY A 291 -5.73 10.51 8.85
N VAL A 292 -4.86 9.73 9.48
CA VAL A 292 -4.57 8.35 9.09
C VAL A 292 -5.76 7.39 9.17
N CYS A 293 -6.73 7.68 10.04
CA CYS A 293 -8.01 6.97 10.15
C CYS A 293 -9.21 7.85 9.78
N GLY A 294 -8.98 9.10 9.37
CA GLY A 294 -10.03 10.06 9.00
C GLY A 294 -10.90 10.53 10.16
N VAL A 295 -12.01 11.19 9.82
CA VAL A 295 -12.96 11.79 10.79
C VAL A 295 -13.80 10.73 11.50
N ASN A 296 -14.24 11.02 12.74
CA ASN A 296 -15.16 10.18 13.55
C ASN A 296 -14.67 8.75 13.75
N SER A 297 -13.37 8.56 13.78
CA SER A 297 -12.69 7.28 13.95
C SER A 297 -11.65 7.35 15.06
N SER A 298 -11.19 6.19 15.48
CA SER A 298 -10.08 6.05 16.42
C SER A 298 -9.02 5.10 15.88
N CYS A 299 -7.78 5.41 16.20
CA CYS A 299 -6.61 4.60 15.86
C CYS A 299 -6.12 3.84 17.09
N ASN A 300 -5.88 2.54 16.94
CA ASN A 300 -5.23 1.71 17.94
C ASN A 300 -3.97 1.08 17.30
N TYR A 301 -2.84 1.21 17.97
CA TYR A 301 -1.57 0.62 17.52
C TYR A 301 -1.28 -0.66 18.30
N ASP A 302 -1.14 -1.75 17.56
CA ASP A 302 -0.69 -3.05 18.08
C ASP A 302 0.72 -3.32 17.55
N PRO A 303 1.75 -3.50 18.41
CA PRO A 303 3.12 -3.78 17.97
C PRO A 303 3.25 -5.02 17.06
N LYS A 304 2.32 -5.98 17.14
CA LYS A 304 2.31 -7.20 16.31
C LYS A 304 1.46 -7.05 15.04
N GLY A 305 0.34 -6.34 15.14
CA GLY A 305 -0.64 -6.17 14.07
C GLY A 305 -0.59 -4.82 13.38
N GLY A 306 0.25 -3.90 13.84
CA GLY A 306 0.34 -2.55 13.32
C GLY A 306 -0.87 -1.68 13.66
N ARG A 307 -1.14 -0.69 12.83
CA ARG A 307 -2.25 0.25 12.96
C ARG A 307 -3.59 -0.41 12.67
N ARG A 308 -4.58 -0.15 13.52
CA ARG A 308 -5.98 -0.52 13.32
C ARG A 308 -6.87 0.71 13.47
N CYS A 309 -7.65 1.00 12.44
CA CYS A 309 -8.68 2.03 12.47
C CYS A 309 -10.03 1.40 12.82
N SER A 310 -10.84 2.12 13.60
CA SER A 310 -12.21 1.72 13.94
C SER A 310 -13.11 2.96 14.01
N CYS A 311 -14.37 2.82 13.61
CA CYS A 311 -15.35 3.89 13.78
C CYS A 311 -15.72 4.09 15.26
N LEU A 312 -16.07 5.31 15.63
CA LEU A 312 -16.64 5.60 16.94
C LEU A 312 -18.03 4.95 17.07
N PRO A 313 -18.49 4.64 18.29
CA PRO A 313 -19.84 4.15 18.52
C PRO A 313 -20.90 5.03 17.86
N GLY A 314 -21.82 4.41 17.10
CA GLY A 314 -22.83 5.12 16.34
C GLY A 314 -22.40 5.64 14.96
N TYR A 315 -21.18 5.33 14.54
CA TYR A 315 -20.67 5.69 13.22
C TYR A 315 -20.33 4.43 12.43
N LYS A 316 -20.41 4.51 11.09
CA LYS A 316 -20.02 3.45 10.15
C LYS A 316 -18.94 3.95 9.19
N VAL A 317 -18.18 3.06 8.61
CA VAL A 317 -17.13 3.38 7.64
C VAL A 317 -17.78 4.06 6.43
N LYS A 318 -17.23 5.21 6.03
CA LYS A 318 -17.73 5.99 4.89
C LYS A 318 -17.26 5.41 3.56
N ASN A 319 -15.99 4.98 3.51
CA ASN A 319 -15.41 4.31 2.35
C ASN A 319 -14.51 3.16 2.84
N GLY A 320 -14.88 1.91 2.52
CA GLY A 320 -14.16 0.72 2.97
C GLY A 320 -12.75 0.58 2.40
N SER A 321 -12.49 1.19 1.24
CA SER A 321 -11.19 1.12 0.57
C SER A 321 -10.19 2.19 1.03
N ASP A 322 -10.67 3.31 1.61
CA ASP A 322 -9.81 4.43 2.00
C ASP A 322 -10.24 5.03 3.34
N TRP A 323 -9.51 4.68 4.39
CA TRP A 323 -9.74 5.17 5.74
C TRP A 323 -9.56 6.68 5.91
N SER A 324 -8.93 7.38 4.97
CA SER A 324 -8.83 8.85 5.02
C SER A 324 -10.18 9.56 4.97
N TYR A 325 -11.22 8.89 4.42
CA TYR A 325 -12.60 9.40 4.45
C TYR A 325 -13.28 9.23 5.82
N GLY A 326 -12.71 8.41 6.71
CA GLY A 326 -13.20 8.19 8.07
C GLY A 326 -14.56 7.53 8.12
N CYS A 327 -15.34 7.95 9.13
CA CYS A 327 -16.65 7.37 9.42
C CYS A 327 -17.75 8.44 9.36
N GLU A 328 -18.94 8.02 8.94
CA GLU A 328 -20.14 8.86 8.89
C GLU A 328 -21.13 8.44 9.99
N PRO A 329 -21.90 9.40 10.56
CA PRO A 329 -22.87 9.07 11.60
C PRO A 329 -24.02 8.22 11.04
N MET A 330 -24.50 7.28 11.85
CA MET A 330 -25.73 6.51 11.59
C MET A 330 -26.96 7.18 12.21
N PHE A 331 -26.84 8.43 12.68
CA PHE A 331 -27.86 9.18 13.37
C PHE A 331 -27.75 10.67 13.04
N ASP A 332 -28.85 11.41 13.26
CA ASP A 332 -28.87 12.86 13.21
C ASP A 332 -28.85 13.46 14.62
N LEU A 333 -27.90 14.37 14.88
CA LEU A 333 -27.89 15.16 16.10
C LEU A 333 -28.86 16.33 15.96
N THR A 334 -29.87 16.38 16.83
CA THR A 334 -30.77 17.53 16.94
C THR A 334 -30.20 18.57 17.90
N CYS A 335 -30.54 19.86 17.69
CA CYS A 335 -30.17 20.95 18.61
C CYS A 335 -30.89 20.90 19.97
N ASN A 336 -31.79 19.95 20.16
CA ASN A 336 -32.45 19.77 21.46
C ASN A 336 -31.51 19.04 22.42
N GLY A 337 -30.94 19.77 23.38
CA GLY A 337 -30.02 19.22 24.39
C GLY A 337 -30.61 18.05 25.19
N ASN A 338 -31.94 18.05 25.41
CA ASN A 338 -32.64 16.98 26.14
C ASN A 338 -32.74 15.67 25.35
N ALA A 339 -32.40 15.66 24.07
CA ALA A 339 -32.42 14.48 23.22
C ALA A 339 -31.02 13.84 23.06
N SER A 340 -30.00 14.33 23.76
CA SER A 340 -28.62 13.84 23.65
C SER A 340 -28.13 13.26 24.98
N THR A 341 -27.30 12.20 24.85
CA THR A 341 -26.54 11.61 25.99
C THR A 341 -25.05 11.62 25.63
N PHE A 342 -24.20 11.39 26.63
CA PHE A 342 -22.74 11.33 26.44
C PHE A 342 -22.21 9.95 26.80
N LEU A 343 -21.53 9.32 25.84
CA LEU A 343 -20.79 8.07 26.04
C LEU A 343 -19.35 8.39 26.43
N GLU A 344 -18.93 7.94 27.60
CA GLU A 344 -17.56 8.08 28.07
C GLU A 344 -16.66 7.03 27.43
N MET A 345 -15.53 7.48 26.89
CA MET A 345 -14.47 6.63 26.34
C MET A 345 -13.13 7.02 27.00
N GLN A 346 -12.68 6.23 27.96
CA GLN A 346 -11.44 6.50 28.71
C GLN A 346 -10.19 6.16 27.88
N GLY A 347 -9.13 6.96 28.08
CA GLY A 347 -7.85 6.76 27.39
C GLY A 347 -7.86 7.03 25.90
N PHE A 348 -8.91 7.72 25.39
CA PHE A 348 -8.97 8.19 24.01
C PHE A 348 -8.69 9.69 23.96
N GLU A 349 -7.74 10.05 23.13
CA GLU A 349 -7.35 11.44 22.85
C GLU A 349 -7.75 11.81 21.43
N PHE A 350 -8.33 13.02 21.26
CA PHE A 350 -8.64 13.62 19.97
C PHE A 350 -7.95 14.97 19.87
N TYR A 351 -7.05 15.13 18.91
CA TYR A 351 -6.29 16.35 18.76
C TYR A 351 -6.97 17.36 17.84
N GLY A 352 -7.07 18.61 18.32
CA GLY A 352 -7.52 19.76 17.54
C GLY A 352 -9.04 19.87 17.40
N TYR A 353 -9.47 20.87 16.65
CA TYR A 353 -10.87 21.21 16.31
C TYR A 353 -11.77 21.48 17.51
N ASP A 354 -11.16 22.13 18.51
CA ASP A 354 -11.83 22.58 19.70
C ASP A 354 -12.67 23.83 19.40
N SER A 355 -13.94 23.83 19.79
CA SER A 355 -14.75 25.04 19.75
C SER A 355 -14.54 25.91 20.98
N ASN A 356 -14.28 25.30 22.14
CA ASN A 356 -13.96 25.99 23.37
C ASN A 356 -12.85 25.22 24.11
N PHE A 357 -12.00 26.01 24.80
CA PHE A 357 -10.99 25.53 25.72
C PHE A 357 -11.18 26.27 27.05
N ILE A 358 -11.43 25.55 28.15
CA ILE A 358 -11.69 26.14 29.46
C ILE A 358 -10.88 25.40 30.52
N GLU A 359 -10.03 26.14 31.21
CA GLU A 359 -9.29 25.64 32.36
C GLU A 359 -10.17 25.71 33.63
N ASN A 360 -9.88 24.88 34.61
CA ASN A 360 -10.62 24.77 35.89
C ASN A 360 -12.12 24.54 35.70
N SER A 361 -12.51 23.79 34.69
CA SER A 361 -13.91 23.49 34.39
C SER A 361 -14.38 22.24 35.10
N THR A 362 -15.61 22.25 35.59
CA THR A 362 -16.26 21.03 36.07
C THR A 362 -16.79 20.21 34.91
N HIS A 363 -16.93 18.90 35.10
CA HIS A 363 -17.52 18.02 34.09
C HIS A 363 -18.91 18.49 33.63
N MET A 364 -19.79 18.90 34.58
CA MET A 364 -21.13 19.42 34.23
C MET A 364 -21.09 20.69 33.41
N ASN A 365 -20.09 21.54 33.62
CA ASN A 365 -19.92 22.73 32.79
C ASN A 365 -19.56 22.35 31.35
N CYS A 366 -18.68 21.34 31.14
CA CYS A 366 -18.39 20.79 29.81
C CYS A 366 -19.64 20.24 29.11
N VAL A 367 -20.44 19.47 29.83
CA VAL A 367 -21.72 18.94 29.33
C VAL A 367 -22.62 20.09 28.84
N ASN A 368 -22.82 21.11 29.68
CA ASN A 368 -23.69 22.25 29.35
C ASN A 368 -23.18 23.02 28.12
N LEU A 369 -21.88 23.27 28.05
CA LEU A 369 -21.26 23.97 26.91
C LEU A 369 -21.44 23.19 25.59
N CYS A 370 -21.24 21.87 25.62
CA CYS A 370 -21.44 21.04 24.45
C CYS A 370 -22.93 20.93 24.05
N LEU A 371 -23.85 20.91 25.00
CA LEU A 371 -25.29 20.88 24.72
C LEU A 371 -25.80 22.20 24.13
N GLN A 372 -25.18 23.34 24.48
CA GLN A 372 -25.51 24.66 23.93
C GLN A 372 -24.99 24.86 22.49
N ASP A 373 -23.94 24.17 22.08
CA ASP A 373 -23.42 24.24 20.70
C ASP A 373 -24.00 23.08 19.86
N CYS A 374 -24.84 23.42 18.87
CA CYS A 374 -25.44 22.43 17.94
C CYS A 374 -24.39 21.63 17.15
N ASN A 375 -23.23 22.21 16.92
CA ASN A 375 -22.14 21.59 16.18
C ASN A 375 -21.23 20.75 17.08
N CYS A 376 -21.42 20.78 18.41
CA CYS A 376 -20.61 20.00 19.33
C CYS A 376 -20.92 18.49 19.20
N LYS A 377 -19.92 17.72 18.77
CA LYS A 377 -20.00 16.26 18.63
C LYS A 377 -19.58 15.51 19.90
N GLY A 378 -18.97 16.22 20.85
CA GLY A 378 -18.50 15.68 22.11
C GLY A 378 -17.52 16.63 22.78
N PHE A 379 -17.01 16.25 23.93
CA PHE A 379 -15.98 17.03 24.61
C PHE A 379 -14.95 16.11 25.25
N GLN A 380 -13.70 16.57 25.24
CA GLN A 380 -12.59 15.93 25.91
C GLN A 380 -12.39 16.59 27.28
N TYR A 381 -12.41 15.78 28.34
CA TYR A 381 -12.19 16.21 29.70
C TYR A 381 -10.90 15.61 30.21
N ARG A 382 -9.91 16.48 30.49
CA ARG A 382 -8.56 16.07 30.86
C ARG A 382 -8.29 16.45 32.30
N TYR A 383 -7.66 15.54 33.04
CA TYR A 383 -7.12 15.82 34.38
C TYR A 383 -5.62 16.14 34.22
N ASP A 384 -5.26 17.40 34.47
CA ASP A 384 -3.86 17.75 34.67
C ASP A 384 -3.61 17.87 36.20
N ARG A 385 -2.38 17.64 36.62
CA ARG A 385 -1.98 17.51 38.05
C ARG A 385 -2.53 18.61 38.96
N LYS A 386 -2.98 19.72 38.42
CA LYS A 386 -3.54 20.88 39.18
C LYS A 386 -4.92 21.31 38.72
N TYR A 387 -5.32 21.03 37.50
CA TYR A 387 -6.51 21.60 36.88
C TYR A 387 -7.21 20.59 36.00
N SER A 388 -8.53 20.63 36.00
CA SER A 388 -9.34 19.92 35.00
C SER A 388 -9.60 20.83 33.82
N THR A 389 -9.37 20.35 32.61
CA THR A 389 -9.56 21.13 31.40
C THR A 389 -10.64 20.52 30.51
N CYS A 390 -11.42 21.40 29.89
CA CYS A 390 -12.54 21.07 29.02
C CYS A 390 -12.25 21.53 27.60
N TYR A 391 -12.38 20.61 26.60
CA TYR A 391 -12.25 20.88 25.18
C TYR A 391 -13.52 20.41 24.47
N THR A 392 -14.41 21.31 24.07
CA THR A 392 -15.58 20.94 23.27
C THR A 392 -15.18 20.77 21.80
N LYS A 393 -15.64 19.71 21.14
CA LYS A 393 -15.18 19.28 19.81
C LYS A 393 -16.27 19.45 18.75
N ARG A 394 -15.99 20.23 17.70
CA ARG A 394 -16.84 20.31 16.49
C ARG A 394 -16.57 19.17 15.53
N GLN A 395 -15.33 18.70 15.49
CA GLN A 395 -14.94 17.54 14.70
C GLN A 395 -14.15 16.58 15.57
N LEU A 396 -14.38 15.29 15.37
CA LEU A 396 -13.67 14.21 16.05
C LEU A 396 -12.62 13.66 15.07
N LEU A 397 -11.45 14.31 15.07
CA LEU A 397 -10.30 13.96 14.24
C LEU A 397 -9.14 13.49 15.10
N ASN A 398 -8.24 12.72 14.46
CA ASN A 398 -6.99 12.29 15.06
C ASN A 398 -7.19 11.52 16.37
N GLY A 399 -8.32 10.78 16.44
CA GLY A 399 -8.63 9.94 17.59
C GLY A 399 -7.63 8.80 17.73
N ARG A 400 -7.02 8.67 18.91
CA ARG A 400 -6.11 7.58 19.22
C ARG A 400 -6.27 7.10 20.65
N ARG A 401 -5.99 5.84 20.88
CA ARG A 401 -5.86 5.31 22.23
C ARG A 401 -4.47 5.66 22.75
N SER A 402 -4.42 6.36 23.88
CA SER A 402 -3.18 6.79 24.53
C SER A 402 -3.18 6.39 25.99
N GLN A 403 -2.19 5.58 26.39
CA GLN A 403 -2.03 5.15 27.79
C GLN A 403 -1.56 6.29 28.71
N SER A 404 -0.93 7.31 28.11
CA SER A 404 -0.44 8.50 28.86
C SER A 404 -1.48 9.62 28.97
N PHE A 405 -2.64 9.46 28.35
CA PHE A 405 -3.70 10.45 28.39
C PHE A 405 -4.53 10.31 29.66
N GLU A 406 -4.39 11.27 30.58
CA GLU A 406 -5.16 11.33 31.83
C GLU A 406 -6.48 12.08 31.56
N GLY A 407 -7.52 11.35 31.11
CA GLY A 407 -8.83 11.93 30.78
C GLY A 407 -9.72 10.99 29.97
N ALA A 408 -10.85 11.54 29.52
CA ALA A 408 -11.80 10.84 28.67
C ALA A 408 -12.39 11.77 27.60
N ILE A 409 -12.80 11.19 26.49
CA ILE A 409 -13.71 11.82 25.52
C ILE A 409 -15.14 11.40 25.84
N TYR A 410 -16.04 12.36 25.87
CA TYR A 410 -17.47 12.18 26.04
C TYR A 410 -18.15 12.43 24.71
N LEU A 411 -18.49 11.34 24.01
CA LEU A 411 -19.11 11.35 22.69
C LEU A 411 -20.60 11.66 22.80
N ARG A 412 -21.08 12.70 22.11
CA ARG A 412 -22.50 13.07 22.10
C ARG A 412 -23.28 12.16 21.15
N LEU A 413 -24.29 11.47 21.69
CA LEU A 413 -25.15 10.53 20.98
C LEU A 413 -26.63 10.84 21.25
N PRO A 414 -27.59 10.49 20.36
CA PRO A 414 -29.02 10.60 20.64
C PRO A 414 -29.45 9.56 21.67
N ILE A 415 -30.38 9.92 22.55
CA ILE A 415 -30.90 9.04 23.61
C ILE A 415 -31.68 7.83 23.05
N THR A 416 -32.27 7.97 21.87
CA THR A 416 -33.17 6.96 21.28
C THR A 416 -32.48 5.71 20.74
N ASN A 417 -31.16 5.72 20.62
CA ASN A 417 -30.40 4.58 20.14
C ASN A 417 -29.69 3.93 21.33
N ASN A 418 -30.16 2.75 21.74
CA ASN A 418 -29.39 1.87 22.62
C ASN A 418 -28.15 1.42 21.81
N PHE A 419 -27.11 2.21 21.81
CA PHE A 419 -25.77 1.76 21.45
C PHE A 419 -25.26 0.87 22.61
N SER A 420 -25.85 -0.32 22.74
CA SER A 420 -25.33 -1.34 23.64
C SER A 420 -23.93 -1.68 23.16
N ASN A 421 -22.98 -1.69 24.09
CA ASN A 421 -21.60 -2.15 23.92
C ASN A 421 -21.58 -3.66 23.54
N GLU A 422 -22.02 -4.03 22.33
CA GLU A 422 -21.92 -5.40 21.80
C GLU A 422 -20.68 -5.62 20.92
N GLU A 423 -19.71 -4.76 20.98
CA GLU A 423 -18.32 -5.15 20.84
C GLU A 423 -17.55 -4.56 22.02
N SER A 424 -17.79 -5.12 23.19
CA SER A 424 -16.80 -5.10 24.23
C SER A 424 -15.51 -5.67 23.63
N VAL A 425 -14.61 -4.78 23.21
CA VAL A 425 -13.20 -5.10 23.21
C VAL A 425 -12.94 -5.70 24.58
N THR A 426 -12.89 -7.03 24.64
CA THR A 426 -12.47 -7.74 25.84
C THR A 426 -11.14 -7.10 26.24
N LEU A 427 -11.21 -6.27 27.27
CA LEU A 427 -10.05 -5.79 28.00
C LEU A 427 -9.39 -7.06 28.56
N TYR A 428 -8.40 -7.56 27.85
CA TYR A 428 -7.36 -8.32 28.52
C TYR A 428 -6.55 -7.31 29.33
N ASP A 429 -7.00 -7.13 30.56
CA ASP A 429 -6.28 -6.43 31.62
C ASP A 429 -5.07 -7.32 31.98
N HIS A 430 -4.07 -7.30 31.14
CA HIS A 430 -2.75 -7.78 31.53
C HIS A 430 -2.01 -6.63 32.15
N VAL A 431 -2.28 -6.41 33.44
CA VAL A 431 -1.40 -5.66 34.32
C VAL A 431 -0.10 -6.46 34.43
N CYS A 432 0.80 -6.26 33.48
CA CYS A 432 2.19 -6.64 33.63
C CYS A 432 2.97 -5.52 34.31
N SER A 433 2.75 -5.33 35.62
CA SER A 433 3.66 -4.59 36.46
C SER A 433 4.78 -5.54 36.93
N VAL A 434 5.68 -5.93 36.05
CA VAL A 434 6.96 -6.53 36.45
C VAL A 434 8.04 -5.48 36.27
N LYS A 435 8.36 -4.76 37.34
CA LYS A 435 9.64 -4.04 37.45
C LYS A 435 10.74 -5.09 37.50
N LEU A 436 11.31 -5.44 36.36
CA LEU A 436 12.56 -6.18 36.28
C LEU A 436 13.71 -5.24 36.64
N GLN A 437 14.09 -5.25 37.90
CA GLN A 437 15.34 -4.67 38.37
C GLN A 437 16.44 -5.59 37.86
N LYS A 438 17.18 -5.18 36.83
CA LYS A 438 18.33 -5.91 36.31
C LYS A 438 19.55 -5.57 37.16
N ASP A 439 19.80 -6.38 38.19
CA ASP A 439 21.09 -6.37 38.89
C ASP A 439 22.08 -7.21 38.07
N TYR A 440 23.05 -6.55 37.50
CA TYR A 440 24.19 -7.21 36.85
C TYR A 440 25.19 -7.68 37.88
N VAL A 441 25.06 -8.91 38.35
CA VAL A 441 26.10 -9.58 39.14
C VAL A 441 27.11 -10.23 38.18
N ARG A 442 28.29 -9.65 38.07
CA ARG A 442 29.44 -10.30 37.41
C ARG A 442 29.86 -11.51 38.24
N LYS A 443 29.52 -12.73 37.77
CA LYS A 443 30.06 -13.97 38.33
C LYS A 443 31.50 -14.19 37.83
N PRO A 444 32.41 -14.65 38.72
CA PRO A 444 33.79 -14.98 38.32
C PRO A 444 33.80 -16.15 37.33
N GLU A 445 34.63 -16.02 36.30
CA GLU A 445 34.80 -17.01 35.23
C GLU A 445 35.31 -18.35 35.77
N ASN A 446 34.45 -19.36 35.73
CA ASN A 446 34.80 -20.73 36.10
C ASN A 446 35.41 -21.45 34.90
N ARG A 447 36.75 -21.73 34.94
CA ARG A 447 37.49 -22.41 33.85
C ARG A 447 36.87 -23.78 33.46
N LEU A 448 36.22 -24.46 34.39
CA LEU A 448 35.53 -25.74 34.18
C LEU A 448 34.29 -25.57 33.28
N VAL A 449 33.54 -24.49 33.43
CA VAL A 449 32.37 -24.19 32.58
C VAL A 449 32.79 -23.88 31.14
N ARG A 450 33.93 -23.21 30.95
CA ARG A 450 34.53 -22.97 29.61
C ARG A 450 34.91 -24.28 28.94
N PHE A 451 35.49 -25.22 29.66
CA PHE A 451 35.85 -26.53 29.11
C PHE A 451 34.62 -27.32 28.67
N PHE A 452 33.55 -27.34 29.47
CA PHE A 452 32.29 -28.02 29.10
C PHE A 452 31.55 -27.31 27.95
N LEU A 453 31.64 -25.97 27.85
CA LEU A 453 31.09 -25.23 26.72
C LEU A 453 31.86 -25.53 25.42
N TRP A 454 33.17 -25.65 25.47
CA TRP A 454 34.00 -26.08 24.33
C TRP A 454 33.71 -27.52 23.93
N LEU A 455 33.52 -28.42 24.91
CA LEU A 455 33.14 -29.82 24.65
C LEU A 455 31.73 -29.90 24.01
N ALA A 456 30.77 -29.15 24.54
CA ALA A 456 29.42 -29.08 24.00
C ALA A 456 29.39 -28.48 22.57
N ALA A 457 30.23 -27.45 22.32
CA ALA A 457 30.36 -26.87 20.99
C ALA A 457 30.98 -27.84 19.98
N ALA A 458 31.97 -28.64 20.43
CA ALA A 458 32.60 -29.67 19.58
C ALA A 458 31.64 -30.82 19.24
N VAL A 459 30.83 -31.29 20.21
CA VAL A 459 29.77 -32.29 19.99
C VAL A 459 28.69 -31.74 19.09
N GLY A 460 28.22 -30.51 19.33
CA GLY A 460 27.24 -29.85 18.47
C GLY A 460 27.72 -29.63 17.02
N ALA A 461 29.01 -29.32 16.84
CA ALA A 461 29.61 -29.23 15.51
C ALA A 461 29.61 -30.57 14.77
N LEU A 462 29.90 -31.68 15.48
CA LEU A 462 29.81 -33.03 14.93
C LEU A 462 28.38 -33.41 14.56
N GLU A 463 27.37 -33.07 15.37
CA GLU A 463 25.97 -33.30 15.05
C GLU A 463 25.51 -32.50 13.81
N VAL A 464 25.95 -31.25 13.70
CA VAL A 464 25.69 -30.40 12.53
C VAL A 464 26.31 -30.98 11.25
N ILE A 465 27.58 -31.47 11.33
CA ILE A 465 28.24 -32.15 10.19
C ILE A 465 27.48 -33.42 9.79
N PHE A 466 27.02 -34.21 10.76
CA PHE A 466 26.24 -35.43 10.52
C PHE A 466 24.88 -35.09 9.92
N PHE A 467 24.24 -34.02 10.41
CA PHE A 467 22.99 -33.51 9.85
C PHE A 467 23.16 -33.05 8.39
N PHE A 468 24.24 -32.33 8.07
CA PHE A 468 24.54 -31.93 6.69
C PHE A 468 24.89 -33.11 5.79
N MET A 469 25.57 -34.13 6.29
CA MET A 469 25.83 -35.37 5.52
C MET A 469 24.52 -36.14 5.24
N ILE A 470 23.66 -36.30 6.22
CA ILE A 470 22.36 -36.94 6.04
C ILE A 470 21.46 -36.11 5.14
N SER A 471 21.41 -34.77 5.34
CA SER A 471 20.66 -33.84 4.50
C SER A 471 21.19 -33.84 3.06
N GLY A 472 22.50 -33.85 2.86
CA GLY A 472 23.12 -33.96 1.54
C GLY A 472 22.78 -35.28 0.84
N PHE A 473 22.78 -36.39 1.57
CA PHE A 473 22.36 -37.70 1.05
C PHE A 473 20.85 -37.75 0.72
N LEU A 474 20.02 -37.11 1.57
CA LEU A 474 18.57 -37.00 1.31
C LEU A 474 18.26 -36.03 0.16
N ILE A 475 19.04 -34.94 0.00
CA ILE A 475 18.91 -33.99 -1.10
C ILE A 475 19.36 -34.66 -2.42
N TRP A 476 20.44 -35.40 -2.42
CA TRP A 476 20.87 -36.17 -3.61
C TRP A 476 19.81 -37.18 -4.05
N ASN A 477 19.17 -37.85 -3.09
CA ASN A 477 18.08 -38.78 -3.39
C ASN A 477 16.75 -38.07 -3.76
N ARG A 478 16.58 -36.77 -3.40
CA ARG A 478 15.40 -35.94 -3.68
C ARG A 478 15.50 -35.14 -4.98
N GLN A 479 16.63 -35.04 -5.64
CA GLN A 479 16.86 -34.20 -6.83
C GLN A 479 16.10 -34.64 -8.09
N LYS A 480 15.16 -35.57 -7.99
CA LYS A 480 14.25 -35.96 -9.08
C LYS A 480 12.80 -35.47 -8.96
N SER A 481 12.42 -34.69 -7.91
CA SER A 481 10.99 -34.43 -7.68
C SER A 481 10.60 -33.10 -7.00
N SER A 482 11.40 -32.05 -6.94
CA SER A 482 11.01 -30.92 -6.09
C SER A 482 11.24 -29.49 -6.62
N ALA A 483 11.30 -29.26 -7.91
CA ALA A 483 11.28 -27.91 -8.45
C ALA A 483 9.88 -27.26 -8.41
N ASP A 484 8.80 -28.04 -8.34
CA ASP A 484 7.42 -27.56 -8.53
C ASP A 484 6.67 -27.24 -7.21
N GLN A 485 7.19 -27.58 -6.03
CA GLN A 485 6.43 -27.45 -4.79
C GLN A 485 6.61 -26.14 -4.00
N GLN A 486 7.63 -25.35 -4.29
CA GLN A 486 7.98 -24.17 -3.49
C GLN A 486 7.12 -22.94 -3.79
N GLY A 487 6.55 -22.84 -5.00
CA GLY A 487 5.65 -21.74 -5.39
C GLY A 487 4.27 -21.78 -4.69
N TYR A 488 3.80 -22.98 -4.33
CA TYR A 488 2.44 -23.18 -3.79
C TYR A 488 2.29 -22.79 -2.31
N HIS A 489 3.35 -22.82 -1.52
CA HIS A 489 3.28 -22.52 -0.08
C HIS A 489 3.10 -21.03 0.23
N LEU A 490 3.54 -20.15 -0.65
CA LEU A 490 3.44 -18.69 -0.44
C LEU A 490 2.10 -18.10 -0.88
N ALA A 491 1.42 -18.73 -1.84
CA ALA A 491 0.14 -18.24 -2.37
C ALA A 491 -1.09 -18.71 -1.59
N ALA A 492 -0.98 -19.77 -0.78
CA ALA A 492 -2.11 -20.50 -0.25
C ALA A 492 -2.25 -20.45 1.29
N VAL A 493 -1.75 -19.40 1.93
CA VAL A 493 -1.90 -19.22 3.39
C VAL A 493 -3.38 -18.99 3.72
N GLY A 494 -4.04 -19.99 4.28
CA GLY A 494 -5.43 -19.92 4.75
C GLY A 494 -6.39 -20.93 4.12
N PHE A 495 -6.03 -21.62 3.02
CA PHE A 495 -6.89 -22.59 2.35
C PHE A 495 -6.57 -24.03 2.72
N ARG A 496 -7.62 -24.86 2.78
CA ARG A 496 -7.46 -26.30 2.99
C ARG A 496 -6.85 -26.96 1.74
N LYS A 497 -5.74 -27.62 1.92
CA LYS A 497 -5.15 -28.45 0.89
C LYS A 497 -5.77 -29.84 0.95
N TYR A 498 -6.38 -30.27 -0.16
CA TYR A 498 -6.97 -31.61 -0.32
C TYR A 498 -6.03 -32.51 -1.10
N SER A 499 -6.05 -33.81 -0.79
CA SER A 499 -5.37 -34.80 -1.62
C SER A 499 -6.20 -35.16 -2.86
N TYR A 500 -5.55 -35.58 -3.92
CA TYR A 500 -6.25 -36.04 -5.13
C TYR A 500 -7.16 -37.25 -4.83
N SER A 501 -6.70 -38.17 -3.97
CA SER A 501 -7.47 -39.35 -3.56
C SER A 501 -8.74 -38.97 -2.80
N GLU A 502 -8.68 -37.95 -1.94
CA GLU A 502 -9.84 -37.41 -1.21
C GLU A 502 -10.86 -36.83 -2.18
N LEU A 503 -10.45 -35.96 -3.10
CA LEU A 503 -11.36 -35.35 -4.07
C LEU A 503 -11.90 -36.34 -5.09
N LYS A 504 -11.12 -37.34 -5.49
CA LYS A 504 -11.59 -38.45 -6.34
C LYS A 504 -12.68 -39.28 -5.65
N LYS A 505 -12.55 -39.50 -4.33
CA LYS A 505 -13.58 -40.20 -3.53
C LYS A 505 -14.82 -39.33 -3.38
N ALA A 506 -14.68 -38.07 -3.07
CA ALA A 506 -15.76 -37.09 -2.90
C ALA A 506 -16.62 -36.94 -4.18
N THR A 507 -16.00 -36.97 -5.35
CA THR A 507 -16.68 -36.92 -6.66
C THR A 507 -17.14 -38.28 -7.19
N LYS A 508 -17.01 -39.35 -6.41
CA LYS A 508 -17.29 -40.74 -6.83
C LYS A 508 -16.54 -41.09 -8.15
N GLY A 509 -15.26 -40.71 -8.22
CA GLY A 509 -14.43 -40.95 -9.38
C GLY A 509 -14.65 -39.98 -10.56
N PHE A 510 -15.13 -38.76 -10.28
CA PHE A 510 -15.48 -37.72 -11.27
C PHE A 510 -16.65 -38.17 -12.18
N SER A 511 -17.66 -38.81 -11.59
CA SER A 511 -18.77 -39.39 -12.33
C SER A 511 -19.88 -38.39 -12.68
N GLN A 512 -20.07 -37.34 -11.88
CA GLN A 512 -21.17 -36.39 -12.06
C GLN A 512 -20.62 -35.02 -12.49
N GLU A 513 -20.61 -34.81 -13.79
CA GLU A 513 -20.24 -33.52 -14.40
C GLU A 513 -21.42 -32.56 -14.30
N ILE A 514 -21.19 -31.34 -13.76
CA ILE A 514 -22.20 -30.28 -13.62
C ILE A 514 -21.91 -29.08 -14.52
N GLY A 515 -20.71 -29.00 -15.09
CA GLY A 515 -20.34 -27.93 -16.02
C GLY A 515 -19.01 -28.17 -16.72
N ARG A 516 -18.89 -27.59 -17.92
CA ARG A 516 -17.68 -27.67 -18.73
C ARG A 516 -17.41 -26.32 -19.40
N GLY A 517 -16.20 -25.84 -19.33
CA GLY A 517 -15.78 -24.57 -19.94
C GLY A 517 -14.33 -24.58 -20.40
N ALA A 518 -13.84 -23.43 -20.86
CA ALA A 518 -12.46 -23.29 -21.38
C ALA A 518 -11.39 -23.64 -20.33
N GLY A 519 -11.62 -23.33 -19.04
CA GLY A 519 -10.66 -23.57 -17.96
C GLY A 519 -10.75 -24.95 -17.31
N GLY A 520 -11.68 -25.85 -17.70
CA GLY A 520 -11.78 -27.18 -17.08
C GLY A 520 -13.18 -27.75 -17.00
N VAL A 521 -13.31 -28.84 -16.24
CA VAL A 521 -14.58 -29.55 -16.00
C VAL A 521 -14.93 -29.46 -14.52
N VAL A 522 -16.18 -29.16 -14.21
CA VAL A 522 -16.69 -29.03 -12.85
C VAL A 522 -17.54 -30.25 -12.50
N TYR A 523 -17.28 -30.81 -11.32
CA TYR A 523 -17.95 -32.00 -10.82
C TYR A 523 -18.63 -31.70 -9.48
N GLU A 524 -19.80 -32.29 -9.27
CA GLU A 524 -20.45 -32.30 -7.96
C GLU A 524 -19.71 -33.25 -7.02
N ALA A 525 -19.58 -32.83 -5.75
CA ALA A 525 -18.92 -33.61 -4.71
C ALA A 525 -19.61 -33.47 -3.35
N ILE A 526 -19.50 -34.51 -2.53
CA ILE A 526 -19.81 -34.47 -1.11
C ILE A 526 -18.49 -34.67 -0.37
N LEU A 527 -18.03 -33.65 0.32
CA LEU A 527 -16.79 -33.69 1.09
C LEU A 527 -16.92 -34.59 2.33
N SER A 528 -15.81 -34.94 2.97
CA SER A 528 -15.77 -35.77 4.17
C SER A 528 -16.52 -35.17 5.38
N ASP A 529 -16.70 -33.86 5.40
CA ASP A 529 -17.47 -33.10 6.41
C ASP A 529 -18.94 -32.89 6.01
N GLN A 530 -19.45 -33.66 5.05
CA GLN A 530 -20.83 -33.66 4.54
C GLN A 530 -21.23 -32.36 3.79
N ARG A 531 -20.30 -31.45 3.49
CA ARG A 531 -20.60 -30.26 2.69
C ARG A 531 -20.69 -30.60 1.20
N HIS A 532 -21.71 -30.03 0.53
CA HIS A 532 -21.81 -30.06 -0.92
C HIS A 532 -20.79 -29.10 -1.51
N ALA A 533 -20.03 -29.55 -2.49
CA ALA A 533 -18.97 -28.81 -3.13
C ALA A 533 -19.00 -28.96 -4.65
N ALA A 534 -18.50 -27.94 -5.35
CA ALA A 534 -18.20 -27.99 -6.77
C ALA A 534 -16.68 -28.08 -6.95
N ILE A 535 -16.20 -29.13 -7.65
CA ILE A 535 -14.79 -29.36 -7.85
C ILE A 535 -14.44 -29.12 -9.32
N LYS A 536 -13.70 -28.02 -9.58
CA LYS A 536 -13.20 -27.68 -10.91
C LYS A 536 -11.86 -28.37 -11.14
N ARG A 537 -11.81 -29.24 -12.15
CA ARG A 537 -10.60 -29.93 -12.60
C ARG A 537 -10.06 -29.25 -13.86
N LEU A 538 -8.87 -28.66 -13.80
CA LEU A 538 -8.23 -27.99 -14.94
C LEU A 538 -7.70 -28.99 -15.98
N TYR A 539 -7.71 -28.62 -17.27
CA TYR A 539 -7.43 -29.55 -18.38
C TYR A 539 -5.96 -29.93 -18.50
N ASP A 540 -5.01 -29.02 -18.34
CA ASP A 540 -3.58 -29.32 -18.55
C ASP A 540 -2.70 -28.65 -17.48
N ALA A 541 -1.80 -29.44 -16.90
CA ALA A 541 -0.91 -29.00 -15.81
C ALA A 541 0.14 -27.95 -16.26
N LYS A 542 0.49 -27.88 -17.55
CA LYS A 542 1.50 -26.93 -18.04
C LYS A 542 0.93 -25.61 -18.51
N GLN A 543 -0.26 -25.60 -19.07
CA GLN A 543 -0.93 -24.39 -19.56
C GLN A 543 -1.85 -23.77 -18.50
N GLY A 544 -2.40 -24.57 -17.60
CA GLY A 544 -3.26 -24.15 -16.51
C GLY A 544 -2.55 -23.78 -15.19
N GLU A 545 -1.23 -23.86 -15.11
CA GLU A 545 -0.47 -23.54 -13.90
C GLU A 545 -0.62 -22.06 -13.51
N GLY A 546 -0.54 -21.16 -14.49
CA GLY A 546 -0.73 -19.72 -14.30
C GLY A 546 -2.16 -19.38 -13.86
N GLU A 547 -3.17 -20.00 -14.50
CA GLU A 547 -4.59 -19.84 -14.14
C GLU A 547 -4.85 -20.40 -12.74
N PHE A 548 -4.32 -21.58 -12.41
CA PHE A 548 -4.45 -22.18 -11.09
C PHE A 548 -3.86 -21.31 -9.98
N LEU A 549 -2.65 -20.77 -10.18
CA LEU A 549 -2.00 -19.88 -9.23
C LEU A 549 -2.74 -18.55 -9.08
N ALA A 550 -3.25 -18.01 -10.18
CA ALA A 550 -4.07 -16.79 -10.16
C ALA A 550 -5.38 -17.03 -9.40
N GLU A 551 -6.10 -18.12 -9.65
CA GLU A 551 -7.34 -18.46 -8.93
C GLU A 551 -7.07 -18.67 -7.44
N VAL A 552 -6.01 -19.36 -7.05
CA VAL A 552 -5.66 -19.57 -5.62
C VAL A 552 -5.19 -18.30 -4.94
N SER A 553 -4.41 -17.45 -5.62
CA SER A 553 -3.80 -16.27 -4.99
C SER A 553 -4.71 -15.04 -4.99
N ILE A 554 -5.55 -14.87 -6.00
CA ILE A 554 -6.43 -13.70 -6.16
C ILE A 554 -7.81 -14.02 -5.63
N ILE A 555 -8.50 -15.03 -6.20
CA ILE A 555 -9.89 -15.35 -5.86
C ILE A 555 -10.00 -15.83 -4.42
N GLY A 556 -9.01 -16.58 -3.95
CA GLY A 556 -8.98 -17.05 -2.58
C GLY A 556 -8.88 -15.97 -1.50
N ARG A 557 -8.54 -14.74 -1.84
CA ARG A 557 -8.49 -13.60 -0.91
C ARG A 557 -9.74 -12.73 -0.93
N LEU A 558 -10.62 -12.97 -1.88
CA LEU A 558 -11.87 -12.22 -2.04
C LEU A 558 -12.95 -12.85 -1.19
N ASN A 559 -13.60 -12.04 -0.38
CA ASN A 559 -14.74 -12.47 0.42
C ASN A 559 -15.87 -11.45 0.28
N HIS A 560 -16.92 -11.84 -0.43
CA HIS A 560 -18.10 -11.03 -0.62
C HIS A 560 -19.33 -11.92 -0.76
N MET A 561 -20.47 -11.52 -0.22
CA MET A 561 -21.71 -12.32 -0.20
C MET A 561 -22.21 -12.73 -1.58
N ASN A 562 -21.81 -12.03 -2.65
CA ASN A 562 -22.16 -12.32 -4.05
C ASN A 562 -20.96 -12.85 -4.86
N LEU A 563 -19.92 -13.41 -4.22
CA LEU A 563 -18.83 -14.16 -4.86
C LEU A 563 -18.84 -15.60 -4.37
N ILE A 564 -18.57 -16.52 -5.28
CA ILE A 564 -18.43 -17.95 -4.94
C ILE A 564 -17.22 -18.13 -4.04
N GLU A 565 -17.43 -18.77 -2.89
CA GLU A 565 -16.39 -19.04 -1.91
C GLU A 565 -15.50 -20.21 -2.36
N MET A 566 -14.20 -20.02 -2.34
CA MET A 566 -13.23 -21.09 -2.56
C MET A 566 -12.85 -21.71 -1.21
N TRP A 567 -13.07 -23.01 -1.03
CA TRP A 567 -12.78 -23.72 0.22
C TRP A 567 -11.40 -24.36 0.26
N GLY A 568 -10.78 -24.55 -0.91
CA GLY A 568 -9.47 -25.15 -0.97
C GLY A 568 -9.05 -25.61 -2.34
N TYR A 569 -7.96 -26.34 -2.39
CA TYR A 569 -7.35 -26.77 -3.65
C TYR A 569 -6.60 -28.10 -3.51
N CYS A 570 -6.34 -28.75 -4.66
CA CYS A 570 -5.41 -29.87 -4.79
C CYS A 570 -4.33 -29.56 -5.83
N ALA A 571 -3.06 -29.70 -5.44
CA ALA A 571 -1.88 -29.55 -6.30
C ALA A 571 -0.96 -30.75 -6.07
N GLU A 572 -1.34 -31.92 -6.62
CA GLU A 572 -0.56 -33.17 -6.53
C GLU A 572 -0.14 -33.65 -7.91
N GLY A 573 1.16 -33.77 -8.13
CA GLY A 573 1.72 -34.19 -9.42
C GLY A 573 1.16 -33.33 -10.57
N LYS A 574 0.50 -33.98 -11.54
CA LYS A 574 -0.14 -33.29 -12.67
C LYS A 574 -1.60 -32.85 -12.41
N HIS A 575 -2.10 -33.02 -11.20
CA HIS A 575 -3.50 -32.74 -10.88
C HIS A 575 -3.65 -31.36 -10.28
N ARG A 576 -4.49 -30.52 -10.89
CA ARG A 576 -4.87 -29.18 -10.44
C ARG A 576 -6.37 -29.12 -10.32
N LEU A 577 -6.85 -29.06 -9.06
CA LEU A 577 -8.28 -29.01 -8.75
C LEU A 577 -8.54 -27.88 -7.75
N LEU A 578 -9.66 -27.19 -7.95
CA LEU A 578 -10.15 -26.13 -7.06
C LEU A 578 -11.47 -26.58 -6.46
N VAL A 579 -11.69 -26.27 -5.19
CA VAL A 579 -12.86 -26.69 -4.43
C VAL A 579 -13.65 -25.44 -4.03
N TYR A 580 -14.88 -25.36 -4.51
CA TYR A 580 -15.79 -24.22 -4.30
C TYR A 580 -17.08 -24.66 -3.59
N GLU A 581 -17.82 -23.70 -3.05
CA GLU A 581 -19.20 -23.92 -2.64
C GLU A 581 -20.07 -24.36 -3.83
N TYR A 582 -21.09 -25.17 -3.57
CA TYR A 582 -21.99 -25.70 -4.59
C TYR A 582 -23.21 -24.78 -4.78
N MET A 583 -23.58 -24.53 -6.03
CA MET A 583 -24.71 -23.67 -6.37
C MET A 583 -25.90 -24.51 -6.86
N GLU A 584 -26.94 -24.58 -6.06
CA GLU A 584 -28.08 -25.49 -6.25
C GLU A 584 -28.95 -25.10 -7.46
N ASN A 585 -29.06 -23.80 -7.75
CA ASN A 585 -29.89 -23.31 -8.84
C ASN A 585 -29.11 -23.02 -10.14
N SER A 586 -27.92 -23.60 -10.28
CA SER A 586 -27.12 -23.52 -11.53
C SER A 586 -26.88 -22.09 -12.02
N SER A 587 -26.71 -21.88 -13.34
CA SER A 587 -26.43 -20.54 -13.89
C SER A 587 -27.71 -19.72 -14.16
N LEU A 588 -27.56 -18.41 -14.13
CA LEU A 588 -28.62 -17.48 -14.54
C LEU A 588 -29.09 -17.75 -15.97
N ALA A 589 -28.18 -18.15 -16.87
CA ALA A 589 -28.56 -18.48 -18.25
C ALA A 589 -29.60 -19.60 -18.33
N GLN A 590 -29.44 -20.66 -17.55
CA GLN A 590 -30.38 -21.78 -17.52
C GLN A 590 -31.74 -21.35 -16.93
N ASN A 591 -31.71 -20.53 -15.88
CA ASN A 591 -32.93 -20.03 -15.22
C ASN A 591 -33.71 -18.99 -16.06
N LEU A 592 -33.03 -18.21 -16.88
CA LEU A 592 -33.66 -17.30 -17.82
C LEU A 592 -34.41 -18.08 -18.95
N SER A 593 -33.80 -19.20 -19.38
CA SER A 593 -34.42 -20.05 -20.44
C SER A 593 -35.63 -20.82 -19.94
N SER A 594 -35.65 -21.23 -18.67
CA SER A 594 -36.74 -21.99 -18.06
C SER A 594 -37.92 -21.14 -17.57
N ASN A 595 -37.84 -19.82 -17.65
CA ASN A 595 -38.83 -18.85 -17.19
C ASN A 595 -39.24 -18.99 -15.70
N THR A 596 -38.31 -19.51 -14.86
CA THR A 596 -38.51 -19.77 -13.44
C THR A 596 -38.36 -18.54 -12.55
N LEU A 597 -37.84 -17.43 -13.11
CA LEU A 597 -37.54 -16.20 -12.39
C LEU A 597 -38.64 -15.17 -12.59
N ASP A 598 -39.33 -14.78 -11.51
CA ASP A 598 -40.19 -13.61 -11.45
C ASP A 598 -39.38 -12.29 -11.48
N TRP A 599 -40.09 -11.16 -11.61
CA TRP A 599 -39.45 -9.84 -11.70
C TRP A 599 -38.65 -9.48 -10.45
N SER A 600 -39.14 -9.83 -9.27
CA SER A 600 -38.45 -9.55 -7.99
C SER A 600 -37.13 -10.27 -7.90
N LYS A 601 -37.07 -11.55 -8.25
CA LYS A 601 -35.84 -12.33 -8.32
C LYS A 601 -34.87 -11.79 -9.35
N ARG A 602 -35.35 -11.44 -10.56
CA ARG A 602 -34.49 -10.81 -11.60
C ARG A 602 -33.86 -9.52 -11.13
N TYR A 603 -34.61 -8.68 -10.43
CA TYR A 603 -34.11 -7.44 -9.87
C TYR A 603 -33.07 -7.70 -8.76
N SER A 604 -33.33 -8.63 -7.86
CA SER A 604 -32.39 -9.01 -6.79
C SER A 604 -31.08 -9.58 -7.36
N ILE A 605 -31.16 -10.39 -8.41
CA ILE A 605 -29.99 -10.94 -9.11
C ILE A 605 -29.18 -9.80 -9.75
N ALA A 606 -29.82 -8.88 -10.45
CA ALA A 606 -29.14 -7.73 -11.06
C ALA A 606 -28.45 -6.84 -10.00
N LEU A 607 -29.14 -6.59 -8.89
CA LEU A 607 -28.61 -5.79 -7.78
C LEU A 607 -27.41 -6.48 -7.10
N GLY A 608 -27.50 -7.80 -6.83
CA GLY A 608 -26.41 -8.56 -6.24
C GLY A 608 -25.18 -8.62 -7.17
N THR A 609 -25.41 -8.81 -8.47
CA THR A 609 -24.34 -8.76 -9.48
C THR A 609 -23.68 -7.38 -9.54
N ALA A 610 -24.46 -6.30 -9.49
CA ALA A 610 -23.90 -4.94 -9.45
C ALA A 610 -23.09 -4.68 -8.19
N ARG A 611 -23.53 -5.19 -7.03
CA ARG A 611 -22.78 -5.06 -5.75
C ARG A 611 -21.42 -5.73 -5.79
N VAL A 612 -21.34 -6.94 -6.32
CA VAL A 612 -20.04 -7.62 -6.41
C VAL A 612 -19.11 -6.94 -7.39
N LEU A 613 -19.62 -6.38 -8.48
CA LEU A 613 -18.81 -5.60 -9.41
C LEU A 613 -18.28 -4.32 -8.76
N ALA A 614 -19.10 -3.61 -8.00
CA ALA A 614 -18.66 -2.47 -7.21
C ALA A 614 -17.58 -2.87 -6.20
N TYR A 615 -17.77 -4.00 -5.49
CA TYR A 615 -16.76 -4.55 -4.58
C TYR A 615 -15.43 -4.84 -5.28
N LEU A 616 -15.44 -5.51 -6.44
CA LEU A 616 -14.23 -5.85 -7.19
C LEU A 616 -13.52 -4.59 -7.73
N HIS A 617 -14.27 -3.56 -8.14
CA HIS A 617 -13.72 -2.35 -8.75
C HIS A 617 -13.35 -1.25 -7.75
N GLU A 618 -14.00 -1.19 -6.58
CA GLU A 618 -13.89 -0.05 -5.67
C GLU A 618 -13.40 -0.42 -4.27
N GLU A 619 -13.64 -1.66 -3.80
CA GLU A 619 -13.38 -2.06 -2.42
C GLU A 619 -12.20 -3.00 -2.27
N CYS A 620 -11.73 -3.65 -3.35
CA CYS A 620 -10.54 -4.50 -3.31
C CYS A 620 -9.26 -3.68 -3.24
N LEU A 621 -8.25 -4.19 -2.53
CA LEU A 621 -6.91 -3.58 -2.43
C LEU A 621 -6.25 -3.36 -3.81
N GLU A 622 -6.55 -4.22 -4.76
CA GLU A 622 -6.16 -4.12 -6.17
C GLU A 622 -7.43 -4.16 -7.01
N TRP A 623 -7.52 -3.32 -8.02
CA TRP A 623 -8.65 -3.33 -8.93
C TRP A 623 -8.72 -4.66 -9.67
N ILE A 624 -9.85 -5.33 -9.53
CA ILE A 624 -10.08 -6.62 -10.18
C ILE A 624 -11.15 -6.43 -11.25
N LEU A 625 -10.74 -6.51 -12.50
CA LEU A 625 -11.65 -6.50 -13.63
C LEU A 625 -12.02 -7.94 -13.99
N HIS A 626 -13.30 -8.26 -13.89
CA HIS A 626 -13.79 -9.62 -14.18
C HIS A 626 -13.69 -10.01 -15.66
N CYS A 627 -13.83 -9.06 -16.58
CA CYS A 627 -13.72 -9.16 -18.05
C CYS A 627 -14.59 -10.19 -18.78
N ASP A 628 -15.37 -11.03 -18.07
CA ASP A 628 -16.25 -12.05 -18.70
C ASP A 628 -17.59 -12.16 -17.97
N ILE A 629 -18.29 -11.02 -17.81
CA ILE A 629 -19.63 -10.96 -17.20
C ILE A 629 -20.67 -11.39 -18.21
N LYS A 630 -21.29 -12.55 -17.95
CA LYS A 630 -22.35 -13.11 -18.79
C LYS A 630 -23.26 -14.00 -17.95
N PRO A 631 -24.51 -14.25 -18.36
CA PRO A 631 -25.46 -15.04 -17.58
C PRO A 631 -24.99 -16.47 -17.25
N GLN A 632 -24.09 -17.03 -18.04
CA GLN A 632 -23.49 -18.35 -17.79
C GLN A 632 -22.54 -18.35 -16.59
N ASN A 633 -21.92 -17.19 -16.28
CA ASN A 633 -20.94 -17.05 -15.21
C ASN A 633 -21.55 -16.47 -13.92
N ILE A 634 -22.85 -16.18 -13.91
CA ILE A 634 -23.61 -15.81 -12.72
C ILE A 634 -24.31 -17.07 -12.24
N LEU A 635 -23.89 -17.62 -11.11
CA LEU A 635 -24.51 -18.79 -10.51
C LEU A 635 -25.49 -18.38 -9.42
N LEU A 636 -26.46 -19.22 -9.11
CA LEU A 636 -27.53 -18.93 -8.17
C LEU A 636 -27.51 -19.95 -7.03
N ASP A 637 -27.49 -19.46 -5.80
CA ASP A 637 -27.58 -20.32 -4.61
C ASP A 637 -29.02 -20.85 -4.39
N ALA A 638 -29.24 -21.63 -3.33
CA ALA A 638 -30.53 -22.20 -2.99
C ALA A 638 -31.64 -21.15 -2.85
N SER A 639 -31.30 -19.90 -2.52
CA SER A 639 -32.23 -18.77 -2.36
C SER A 639 -32.35 -17.89 -3.61
N TYR A 640 -31.77 -18.31 -4.73
CA TYR A 640 -31.68 -17.53 -5.99
C TYR A 640 -30.87 -16.24 -5.84
N GLN A 641 -29.96 -16.14 -4.86
CA GLN A 641 -29.03 -15.04 -4.78
C GLN A 641 -27.88 -15.27 -5.77
N PRO A 642 -27.40 -14.21 -6.48
CA PRO A 642 -26.31 -14.35 -7.44
C PRO A 642 -24.97 -14.48 -6.73
N LYS A 643 -24.16 -15.33 -7.30
CA LYS A 643 -22.75 -15.52 -6.92
C LYS A 643 -21.85 -15.40 -8.14
#